data_64768988d677a2e34ccfba484daee999
#
_entry.id   64768988d677a2e34ccfba484daee999
#
_cell.length_a   1.000
_cell.length_b   1.000
_cell.length_c   1.000
_cell.angle_alpha   90.00
_cell.angle_beta   90.00
_cell.angle_gamma   90.00
#
_symmetry.space_group_name_H-M   'P 1'
#
loop_
_entity.id
_entity.type
_entity.pdbx_description
1 polymer ?
#
loop_
_entity_poly.entity_id
_entity_poly.type
_entity_poly.pdbx_seq_one_letter_code
_entity_poly.pdbx_strand_id
1 'polypeptide(L)'
;MIMKFKIVWVLVMMLSLHGYSREKYGDSFSFARSGTDILEVRKGNLSVGASTVASSSKGKHSSAKAVDGSLTSFWQSSQSAGWIVVDLKTSYSLTSICQVFHESSVWKFKVEGSVDKENWLLLVDKTKGASGDVFAESVSGVYRYVKLTVLESKDGFLPSSKEFVINGTNADKNIALGKQCTNVVLQKDHNPNDALDGNMSTYWIADNEQFPQSLTVDLEEVCTLSGIQQIFKDHDSWKFKIEGSNDELHWAVLVDNTDGISGFDFKTPVSGEFRYIRLTILGSAKGYWAHSCEFRVFGTEKDVVSLGGRELEDLAFNALAATSSFCDNNHTQKKAFDGDNTTFWYADNNAYPQWLCADLGLPCDVRNIKQTFVEKDVWSFIIEGSNDNKKWDLLADCRSGIAGTEYVKELNGVYRYIKLTILDAKSKSRAGSRSLVIKGFGSPRNATWWEETSGMTRYYPKYYRQTLNSIKDSLDILQAQGYRNIELSAIYEGDPSVWGGLGATNNYAIDPSIGTLEDFEDLLREVHARDMRLTFFGNVGYCWYKAPFFEKACDDQRNGVYSKERNWFHFSDKKLNDNWFWSDRAQAYYYSCWGNSDGAEGRIPSYNFNNWEWQEECRNYLDFWADKGVDGILLDAPEVYDGITDDIINESIIKVLNRRGILTNAEGASNIEKWISRFDFKLIQGFDMYGWGGGKRSEVLNARRNQDPCELNGKLKSYRDRIVALGATTITPPMWEIPATNEERLFELAYLISMGTVVINHYGDHHSDYIAQLILDKWPQKDQKKFYDLIRLQNGYNGLAPMGQRTCIPSNDDSKYTVFKRSNKDGKVSALVIMNFQNSTETISVNLKNTGILLGQTPLNLLDGDNIPPVLSEDYHITLPPYGYMILGIQNEE
;
A
#
# COMPACT_ATOMS: atom_id res chain seq x y z
N MET A 1 35.65 -33.04 10.45
CA MET A 1 36.26 -32.41 9.27
C MET A 1 35.20 -31.94 8.27
N ILE A 2 33.97 -32.39 8.40
CA ILE A 2 32.79 -32.03 7.54
C ILE A 2 32.09 -30.75 8.02
N MET A 3 32.27 -30.40 9.30
CA MET A 3 31.58 -29.23 9.89
C MET A 3 32.25 -27.85 9.64
N LYS A 4 33.52 -27.81 9.24
CA LYS A 4 34.24 -26.56 8.98
C LYS A 4 34.07 -26.01 7.57
N PHE A 5 33.56 -26.78 6.63
CA PHE A 5 33.33 -26.33 5.25
C PHE A 5 31.98 -25.65 5.06
N LYS A 6 30.97 -25.96 5.89
CA LYS A 6 29.64 -25.34 5.78
C LYS A 6 29.60 -23.85 6.16
N ILE A 7 30.50 -23.36 7.00
CA ILE A 7 30.50 -21.97 7.48
C ILE A 7 31.05 -20.98 6.44
N VAL A 8 31.93 -21.44 5.56
CA VAL A 8 32.58 -20.57 4.57
C VAL A 8 31.65 -20.20 3.39
N TRP A 9 30.74 -21.07 3.01
CA TRP A 9 29.85 -20.85 1.85
C TRP A 9 28.62 -20.05 2.15
N VAL A 10 28.10 -20.07 3.37
CA VAL A 10 27.06 -19.15 3.80
C VAL A 10 27.58 -17.70 3.78
N LEU A 11 28.85 -17.48 4.05
CA LEU A 11 29.51 -16.18 3.93
C LEU A 11 29.60 -15.68 2.48
N VAL A 12 29.71 -16.58 1.49
CA VAL A 12 29.82 -16.23 0.06
C VAL A 12 28.45 -15.86 -0.51
N MET A 13 27.39 -16.54 -0.09
CA MET A 13 26.02 -16.23 -0.52
C MET A 13 25.57 -14.83 -0.06
N MET A 14 25.97 -14.40 1.11
CA MET A 14 25.69 -13.08 1.66
C MET A 14 26.59 -11.98 1.13
N LEU A 15 27.81 -12.32 0.72
CA LEU A 15 28.70 -11.39 0.03
C LEU A 15 28.20 -11.10 -1.40
N SER A 16 27.50 -12.04 -2.06
CA SER A 16 26.93 -11.80 -3.39
C SER A 16 25.66 -10.94 -3.33
N LEU A 17 24.84 -11.05 -2.30
CA LEU A 17 23.71 -10.13 -2.05
C LEU A 17 24.20 -8.72 -1.64
N HIS A 18 25.33 -8.62 -0.90
CA HIS A 18 25.97 -7.34 -0.57
C HIS A 18 26.64 -6.67 -1.76
N GLY A 19 27.16 -7.42 -2.74
CA GLY A 19 27.76 -6.86 -3.96
C GLY A 19 26.72 -6.14 -4.84
N TYR A 20 25.49 -6.62 -4.88
CA TYR A 20 24.42 -6.00 -5.66
C TYR A 20 23.78 -4.80 -4.97
N SER A 21 23.75 -4.75 -3.63
CA SER A 21 23.18 -3.62 -2.90
C SER A 21 24.18 -2.48 -2.66
N ARG A 22 25.48 -2.76 -2.57
CA ARG A 22 26.50 -1.74 -2.29
C ARG A 22 26.87 -0.84 -3.45
N GLU A 23 26.79 -1.29 -4.69
CA GLU A 23 27.10 -0.42 -5.84
C GLU A 23 25.95 0.52 -6.23
N LYS A 24 24.73 0.31 -5.74
CA LYS A 24 23.56 1.16 -6.05
C LYS A 24 23.19 2.15 -4.95
N TYR A 25 23.68 1.99 -3.73
CA TYR A 25 23.30 2.85 -2.60
C TYR A 25 24.56 3.29 -1.83
N GLY A 26 25.08 4.45 -2.22
CA GLY A 26 26.15 5.12 -1.48
C GLY A 26 25.71 5.46 -0.05
N ASP A 27 26.64 5.29 0.88
CA ASP A 27 26.50 5.62 2.29
C ASP A 27 26.16 7.10 2.49
N SER A 28 24.90 7.43 2.62
CA SER A 28 24.43 8.63 3.35
C SER A 28 22.90 8.71 3.38
N PHE A 29 22.29 8.01 4.28
CA PHE A 29 20.94 8.29 4.70
C PHE A 29 20.97 9.07 6.02
N SER A 30 21.19 10.37 5.96
CA SER A 30 20.78 11.25 7.04
C SER A 30 19.31 11.59 6.79
N PHE A 31 18.39 10.96 7.51
CA PHE A 31 16.98 11.17 7.34
C PHE A 31 16.40 12.15 8.35
N ALA A 32 15.48 12.89 7.78
CA ALA A 32 14.67 13.91 8.38
C ALA A 32 13.84 13.44 9.59
N ARG A 33 13.51 14.46 10.34
CA ARG A 33 12.87 14.44 11.64
C ARG A 33 11.38 14.16 11.57
N SER A 34 10.87 13.10 11.42
CA SER A 34 9.53 12.54 11.63
C SER A 34 8.97 11.77 10.43
N GLY A 35 8.34 10.66 10.70
CA GLY A 35 7.76 9.79 9.67
C GLY A 35 6.52 10.39 8.99
N THR A 36 5.88 11.39 9.60
CA THR A 36 4.76 12.14 9.05
C THR A 36 5.14 12.93 7.81
N ASP A 37 6.34 13.51 7.76
CA ASP A 37 6.80 14.33 6.63
C ASP A 37 6.96 13.51 5.34
N ILE A 38 7.25 12.21 5.46
CA ILE A 38 7.45 11.31 4.31
C ILE A 38 6.12 10.77 3.76
N LEU A 39 5.10 10.61 4.60
CA LEU A 39 3.75 10.18 4.17
C LEU A 39 3.05 11.25 3.36
N GLU A 40 3.15 12.51 3.78
CA GLU A 40 2.62 13.64 3.02
C GLU A 40 3.35 13.82 1.67
N VAL A 41 4.64 13.46 1.62
CA VAL A 41 5.48 13.52 0.42
C VAL A 41 4.98 12.61 -0.72
N ARG A 42 4.25 11.54 -0.43
CA ARG A 42 3.92 10.52 -1.46
C ARG A 42 2.43 10.35 -1.75
N LYS A 43 1.57 10.58 -0.80
CA LYS A 43 0.13 10.44 -0.99
C LYS A 43 -0.43 11.72 -1.65
N GLY A 44 -0.69 11.64 -2.95
CA GLY A 44 -1.21 12.74 -3.73
C GLY A 44 -0.14 13.72 -4.27
N ASN A 45 1.13 13.29 -4.38
CA ASN A 45 2.19 14.11 -4.95
C ASN A 45 1.95 14.41 -6.44
N LEU A 46 1.51 15.64 -6.70
CA LEU A 46 1.19 16.14 -8.04
C LEU A 46 2.44 16.47 -8.85
N SER A 47 3.60 16.59 -8.21
CA SER A 47 4.84 17.02 -8.88
C SER A 47 5.57 15.87 -9.57
N VAL A 48 5.30 14.61 -9.23
CA VAL A 48 6.03 13.46 -9.82
C VAL A 48 5.85 13.41 -11.33
N GLY A 49 6.98 13.51 -12.05
CA GLY A 49 7.00 13.53 -13.51
C GLY A 49 6.48 14.82 -14.16
N ALA A 50 6.19 15.85 -13.36
CA ALA A 50 5.76 17.15 -13.88
C ALA A 50 6.88 17.84 -14.68
N SER A 51 6.48 18.71 -15.62
CA SER A 51 7.42 19.55 -16.35
C SER A 51 8.09 20.57 -15.44
N THR A 52 9.41 20.69 -15.54
CA THR A 52 10.17 21.63 -14.74
C THR A 52 11.05 22.55 -15.58
N VAL A 53 11.21 23.79 -15.11
CA VAL A 53 12.20 24.76 -15.60
C VAL A 53 12.97 25.29 -14.40
N ALA A 54 14.29 25.40 -14.52
CA ALA A 54 15.13 25.95 -13.45
C ALA A 54 15.98 27.13 -13.96
N SER A 55 16.42 27.97 -13.04
CA SER A 55 17.37 29.09 -13.32
C SER A 55 18.67 28.59 -13.93
N SER A 56 19.16 27.43 -13.46
CA SER A 56 20.36 26.75 -13.97
C SER A 56 20.41 25.30 -13.45
N SER A 57 21.25 24.49 -14.07
CA SER A 57 21.51 23.12 -13.61
C SER A 57 23.01 22.79 -13.73
N LYS A 58 23.56 22.08 -12.73
CA LYS A 58 24.97 21.70 -12.68
C LYS A 58 25.16 20.28 -13.19
N GLY A 59 25.81 20.15 -14.35
CA GLY A 59 26.12 18.86 -14.93
C GLY A 59 24.87 17.98 -15.16
N LYS A 60 24.90 16.76 -14.62
CA LYS A 60 23.78 15.79 -14.74
C LYS A 60 22.61 16.03 -13.78
N HIS A 61 22.68 17.07 -12.94
CA HIS A 61 21.67 17.37 -11.91
C HIS A 61 20.59 18.32 -12.45
N SER A 62 19.81 17.83 -13.42
CA SER A 62 18.73 18.60 -14.07
C SER A 62 17.53 18.82 -13.16
N SER A 63 16.69 19.83 -13.49
CA SER A 63 15.48 20.18 -12.71
C SER A 63 14.46 19.04 -12.60
N ALA A 64 14.38 18.18 -13.60
CA ALA A 64 13.48 17.02 -13.58
C ALA A 64 13.76 16.04 -12.42
N LYS A 65 14.99 16.07 -11.88
CA LYS A 65 15.38 15.23 -10.74
C LYS A 65 14.85 15.72 -9.39
N ALA A 66 14.27 16.91 -9.36
CA ALA A 66 13.58 17.41 -8.17
C ALA A 66 12.11 16.94 -8.09
N VAL A 67 11.63 16.24 -9.11
CA VAL A 67 10.24 15.75 -9.22
C VAL A 67 10.17 14.36 -9.84
N ASP A 68 11.23 13.55 -9.73
CA ASP A 68 11.29 12.20 -10.32
C ASP A 68 10.84 11.09 -9.34
N GLY A 69 10.40 11.46 -8.14
CA GLY A 69 9.96 10.53 -7.10
C GLY A 69 11.11 9.81 -6.40
N SER A 70 12.36 10.24 -6.61
CA SER A 70 13.56 9.57 -6.11
C SER A 70 14.37 10.47 -5.19
N LEU A 71 14.54 10.07 -3.94
CA LEU A 71 15.44 10.76 -2.99
C LEU A 71 16.94 10.48 -3.23
N THR A 72 17.28 9.63 -4.20
CA THR A 72 18.69 9.33 -4.57
C THR A 72 19.21 10.20 -5.69
N SER A 73 18.33 10.83 -6.46
CA SER A 73 18.65 11.84 -7.45
C SER A 73 18.36 13.23 -6.90
N PHE A 74 18.92 14.27 -7.51
CA PHE A 74 18.63 15.64 -7.11
C PHE A 74 18.93 16.65 -8.21
N TRP A 75 18.20 17.73 -8.22
CA TRP A 75 18.59 18.93 -8.94
C TRP A 75 19.63 19.72 -8.15
N GLN A 76 20.58 20.34 -8.85
CA GLN A 76 21.51 21.32 -8.26
C GLN A 76 21.70 22.49 -9.21
N SER A 77 21.57 23.72 -8.70
CA SER A 77 21.92 24.95 -9.41
C SER A 77 23.43 25.02 -9.64
N SER A 78 23.85 25.64 -10.74
CA SER A 78 25.26 26.02 -10.97
C SER A 78 25.63 27.34 -10.31
N GLN A 79 24.70 28.06 -9.69
CA GLN A 79 24.86 29.37 -9.04
C GLN A 79 24.48 29.29 -7.57
N SER A 80 24.99 30.28 -6.77
CA SER A 80 24.76 30.36 -5.31
C SER A 80 23.32 30.67 -4.93
N ALA A 81 22.50 31.20 -5.84
CA ALA A 81 21.06 31.31 -5.73
C ALA A 81 20.41 30.63 -6.93
N GLY A 82 19.20 30.11 -6.78
CA GLY A 82 18.53 29.43 -7.87
C GLY A 82 17.05 29.18 -7.61
N TRP A 83 16.34 28.84 -8.67
CA TRP A 83 14.91 28.53 -8.59
C TRP A 83 14.54 27.38 -9.53
N ILE A 84 13.47 26.66 -9.15
CA ILE A 84 12.74 25.70 -10.00
C ILE A 84 11.29 26.14 -10.07
N VAL A 85 10.68 26.02 -11.26
CA VAL A 85 9.25 26.11 -11.48
C VAL A 85 8.74 24.74 -11.93
N VAL A 86 7.73 24.24 -11.27
CA VAL A 86 6.99 23.02 -11.62
C VAL A 86 5.68 23.42 -12.30
N ASP A 87 5.39 22.87 -13.48
CA ASP A 87 4.12 23.02 -14.18
C ASP A 87 3.28 21.75 -13.95
N LEU A 88 2.21 21.86 -13.19
CA LEU A 88 1.28 20.78 -12.87
C LEU A 88 0.31 20.47 -14.02
N LYS A 89 0.47 21.15 -15.18
CA LYS A 89 -0.37 21.05 -16.39
C LYS A 89 -1.78 21.62 -16.25
N THR A 90 -2.39 21.52 -15.11
CA THR A 90 -3.70 22.13 -14.77
C THR A 90 -3.61 22.71 -13.37
N SER A 91 -4.64 23.46 -12.95
CA SER A 91 -4.69 24.05 -11.62
C SER A 91 -5.16 23.03 -10.59
N TYR A 92 -4.51 23.05 -9.43
CA TYR A 92 -4.84 22.20 -8.28
C TYR A 92 -5.10 23.06 -7.04
N SER A 93 -6.06 22.65 -6.23
CA SER A 93 -6.20 23.14 -4.86
C SER A 93 -5.11 22.52 -4.02
N LEU A 94 -4.07 23.28 -3.68
CA LEU A 94 -2.92 22.78 -2.95
C LEU A 94 -3.25 22.62 -1.46
N THR A 95 -2.72 21.59 -0.83
CA THR A 95 -2.89 21.30 0.60
C THR A 95 -1.58 21.36 1.37
N SER A 96 -0.48 20.89 0.78
CA SER A 96 0.84 20.96 1.40
C SER A 96 1.97 20.98 0.37
N ILE A 97 3.13 21.47 0.81
CA ILE A 97 4.38 21.47 0.04
C ILE A 97 5.48 20.91 0.94
N CYS A 98 6.31 20.02 0.39
CA CYS A 98 7.51 19.56 1.07
C CYS A 98 8.73 19.72 0.17
N GLN A 99 9.75 20.43 0.67
CA GLN A 99 11.06 20.58 0.03
C GLN A 99 12.08 19.70 0.73
N VAL A 100 12.78 18.86 -0.04
CA VAL A 100 13.89 18.03 0.43
C VAL A 100 15.18 18.49 -0.23
N PHE A 101 16.06 19.11 0.54
CA PHE A 101 17.39 19.51 0.08
C PHE A 101 18.38 18.34 0.05
N HIS A 102 19.43 18.47 -0.75
CA HIS A 102 20.48 17.44 -0.80
C HIS A 102 21.34 17.44 0.47
N GLU A 103 21.62 18.61 1.02
CA GLU A 103 22.44 18.80 2.22
C GLU A 103 21.62 19.43 3.35
N SER A 104 21.92 19.05 4.60
CA SER A 104 21.36 19.71 5.77
C SER A 104 22.13 21.01 6.06
N SER A 105 21.43 22.11 6.21
CA SER A 105 21.99 23.45 6.46
C SER A 105 20.94 24.38 7.06
N VAL A 106 21.31 25.66 7.29
CA VAL A 106 20.30 26.71 7.45
C VAL A 106 20.04 27.31 6.08
N TRP A 107 18.89 26.92 5.49
CA TRP A 107 18.49 27.35 4.17
C TRP A 107 17.61 28.59 4.21
N LYS A 108 17.87 29.54 3.33
CA LYS A 108 16.98 30.67 3.04
C LYS A 108 16.26 30.41 1.72
N PHE A 109 14.96 30.27 1.75
CA PHE A 109 14.16 30.01 0.57
C PHE A 109 12.73 30.51 0.72
N LYS A 110 12.01 30.53 -0.39
CA LYS A 110 10.55 30.76 -0.44
C LYS A 110 9.90 29.85 -1.48
N VAL A 111 8.62 29.61 -1.32
CA VAL A 111 7.80 28.95 -2.33
C VAL A 111 6.65 29.87 -2.71
N GLU A 112 6.37 29.95 -4.00
CA GLU A 112 5.33 30.79 -4.59
C GLU A 112 4.46 29.98 -5.53
N GLY A 113 3.15 30.25 -5.56
CA GLY A 113 2.17 29.65 -6.48
C GLY A 113 1.67 30.68 -7.51
N SER A 114 1.34 30.19 -8.71
CA SER A 114 0.77 31.04 -9.78
C SER A 114 -0.18 30.22 -10.66
N VAL A 115 -1.17 30.88 -11.26
CA VAL A 115 -2.05 30.29 -12.29
C VAL A 115 -1.56 30.60 -13.71
N ASP A 116 -0.80 31.68 -13.91
CA ASP A 116 -0.44 32.28 -15.21
C ASP A 116 1.06 32.41 -15.47
N LYS A 117 1.94 32.12 -14.52
CA LYS A 117 3.40 32.39 -14.47
C LYS A 117 3.79 33.86 -14.38
N GLU A 118 2.86 34.79 -14.34
CA GLU A 118 3.12 36.22 -14.26
C GLU A 118 2.88 36.74 -12.84
N ASN A 119 1.79 36.34 -12.23
CA ASN A 119 1.38 36.72 -10.88
C ASN A 119 1.71 35.62 -9.88
N TRP A 120 2.66 35.88 -8.99
CA TRP A 120 3.15 34.92 -8.00
C TRP A 120 2.71 35.31 -6.58
N LEU A 121 2.06 34.38 -5.89
CA LEU A 121 1.64 34.54 -4.50
C LEU A 121 2.53 33.68 -3.58
N LEU A 122 2.95 34.29 -2.49
CA LEU A 122 3.84 33.63 -1.50
C LEU A 122 3.06 32.55 -0.75
N LEU A 123 3.56 31.32 -0.76
CA LEU A 123 3.00 30.15 -0.08
C LEU A 123 3.82 29.81 1.17
N VAL A 124 5.14 29.81 1.05
CA VAL A 124 6.07 29.48 2.14
C VAL A 124 7.15 30.54 2.20
N ASP A 125 7.39 31.10 3.39
CA ASP A 125 8.45 32.06 3.65
C ASP A 125 9.46 31.51 4.66
N LYS A 126 10.63 31.13 4.18
CA LYS A 126 11.81 30.78 4.99
C LYS A 126 12.99 31.68 4.66
N THR A 127 12.75 32.92 4.23
CA THR A 127 13.78 33.89 3.85
C THR A 127 14.66 34.35 5.03
N LYS A 128 14.17 34.16 6.27
CA LYS A 128 14.95 34.42 7.49
C LYS A 128 15.92 33.31 7.86
N GLY A 129 15.76 32.15 7.20
CA GLY A 129 16.53 30.94 7.41
C GLY A 129 15.80 29.88 8.25
N ALA A 130 15.87 28.65 7.81
CA ALA A 130 15.34 27.47 8.50
C ALA A 130 16.40 26.35 8.49
N SER A 131 16.59 25.68 9.63
CA SER A 131 17.62 24.65 9.81
C SER A 131 17.08 23.27 9.47
N GLY A 132 17.79 22.51 8.65
CA GLY A 132 17.47 21.15 8.24
C GLY A 132 17.68 20.90 6.76
N ASP A 133 17.19 19.79 6.29
CA ASP A 133 17.17 19.35 4.90
C ASP A 133 15.75 19.08 4.37
N VAL A 134 14.77 18.92 5.27
CA VAL A 134 13.36 18.68 4.92
C VAL A 134 12.46 19.73 5.55
N PHE A 135 11.59 20.31 4.74
CA PHE A 135 10.67 21.37 5.13
C PHE A 135 9.27 21.06 4.57
N ALA A 136 8.37 20.65 5.44
CA ALA A 136 6.96 20.40 5.11
C ALA A 136 6.08 21.53 5.67
N GLU A 137 5.23 22.09 4.82
CA GLU A 137 4.37 23.22 5.16
C GLU A 137 2.96 23.01 4.60
N SER A 138 1.96 23.28 5.42
CA SER A 138 0.58 23.35 4.94
C SER A 138 0.36 24.64 4.16
N VAL A 139 -0.24 24.53 2.99
CA VAL A 139 -0.56 25.66 2.11
C VAL A 139 -2.00 25.58 1.64
N SER A 140 -2.54 26.67 1.11
CA SER A 140 -3.86 26.70 0.54
C SER A 140 -3.90 27.60 -0.70
N GLY A 141 -4.88 27.38 -1.56
CA GLY A 141 -5.11 28.14 -2.78
C GLY A 141 -4.99 27.29 -4.04
N VAL A 142 -5.42 27.84 -5.17
CA VAL A 142 -5.51 27.16 -6.46
C VAL A 142 -4.40 27.65 -7.38
N TYR A 143 -3.49 26.73 -7.76
CA TYR A 143 -2.32 27.08 -8.58
C TYR A 143 -2.01 25.97 -9.59
N ARG A 144 -1.53 26.38 -10.77
CA ARG A 144 -0.97 25.52 -11.80
C ARG A 144 0.56 25.41 -11.71
N TYR A 145 1.20 26.54 -11.38
CA TYR A 145 2.65 26.64 -11.32
C TYR A 145 3.09 26.84 -9.89
N VAL A 146 4.12 26.09 -9.47
CA VAL A 146 4.70 26.23 -8.14
C VAL A 146 6.21 26.45 -8.30
N LYS A 147 6.72 27.47 -7.63
CA LYS A 147 8.11 27.92 -7.75
C LYS A 147 8.82 27.87 -6.41
N LEU A 148 9.85 27.06 -6.32
CA LEU A 148 10.83 27.10 -5.25
C LEU A 148 11.92 28.12 -5.63
N THR A 149 12.21 29.09 -4.78
CA THR A 149 13.35 30.00 -4.90
C THR A 149 14.26 29.83 -3.70
N VAL A 150 15.48 29.33 -3.93
CA VAL A 150 16.52 29.19 -2.89
C VAL A 150 17.48 30.37 -3.00
N LEU A 151 17.61 31.08 -1.90
CA LEU A 151 18.38 32.35 -1.84
C LEU A 151 19.83 32.10 -1.44
N GLU A 152 20.03 31.34 -0.35
CA GLU A 152 21.36 30.97 0.15
C GLU A 152 21.30 29.83 1.17
N SER A 153 22.47 29.26 1.45
CA SER A 153 22.71 28.32 2.53
C SER A 153 23.80 28.86 3.44
N LYS A 154 23.67 28.74 4.75
CA LYS A 154 24.66 29.18 5.74
C LYS A 154 26.04 28.55 5.51
N ASP A 155 26.05 27.28 5.04
CA ASP A 155 27.29 26.51 4.86
C ASP A 155 27.83 26.62 3.43
N GLY A 156 27.25 27.50 2.59
CA GLY A 156 27.71 27.77 1.23
C GLY A 156 27.33 26.68 0.21
N PHE A 157 26.42 25.78 0.55
CA PHE A 157 25.91 24.78 -0.40
C PHE A 157 25.15 25.46 -1.54
N LEU A 158 25.29 24.91 -2.74
CA LEU A 158 24.51 25.33 -3.88
C LEU A 158 23.04 24.94 -3.73
N PRO A 159 22.10 25.74 -4.26
CA PRO A 159 20.68 25.35 -4.29
C PRO A 159 20.48 23.97 -4.87
N SER A 160 19.74 23.14 -4.16
CA SER A 160 19.49 21.74 -4.55
C SER A 160 18.07 21.33 -4.18
N SER A 161 17.58 20.25 -4.78
CA SER A 161 16.34 19.59 -4.38
C SER A 161 16.43 18.12 -4.73
N LYS A 162 16.36 17.24 -3.75
CA LYS A 162 16.15 15.81 -3.97
C LYS A 162 14.73 15.57 -4.42
N GLU A 163 13.79 16.23 -3.74
CA GLU A 163 12.38 16.13 -4.10
C GLU A 163 11.67 17.43 -3.71
N PHE A 164 10.87 17.96 -4.63
CA PHE A 164 10.00 19.10 -4.40
C PHE A 164 8.56 18.65 -4.56
N VAL A 165 7.94 18.24 -3.46
CA VAL A 165 6.64 17.60 -3.37
C VAL A 165 5.56 18.65 -3.29
N ILE A 166 4.51 18.44 -4.06
CA ILE A 166 3.33 19.32 -4.11
C ILE A 166 2.10 18.44 -3.97
N ASN A 167 1.36 18.58 -2.89
CA ASN A 167 0.12 17.85 -2.64
C ASN A 167 -1.10 18.73 -2.83
N GLY A 168 -2.18 18.15 -3.33
CA GLY A 168 -3.43 18.86 -3.56
C GLY A 168 -4.43 18.00 -4.32
N THR A 169 -5.57 18.59 -4.60
CA THR A 169 -6.66 17.99 -5.39
C THR A 169 -6.87 18.79 -6.68
N ASN A 170 -7.27 18.15 -7.76
CA ASN A 170 -7.51 18.83 -9.03
C ASN A 170 -8.69 19.81 -8.86
N ALA A 171 -8.40 21.13 -8.86
CA ALA A 171 -9.40 22.18 -8.69
C ALA A 171 -10.19 22.49 -9.98
N ASP A 172 -9.65 22.09 -11.13
CA ASP A 172 -10.25 22.37 -12.44
C ASP A 172 -10.76 21.09 -13.13
N LYS A 173 -10.94 19.99 -12.38
CA LYS A 173 -11.58 18.79 -12.96
C LYS A 173 -13.00 19.16 -13.36
N ASN A 174 -13.32 19.12 -14.67
CA ASN A 174 -14.68 19.22 -15.16
C ASN A 174 -15.41 17.90 -14.84
N ILE A 175 -16.13 17.88 -13.72
CA ILE A 175 -16.88 16.70 -13.25
C ILE A 175 -18.18 16.47 -14.03
N ALA A 176 -18.56 17.42 -14.90
CA ALA A 176 -19.69 17.27 -15.82
C ALA A 176 -19.29 16.64 -17.16
N LEU A 177 -17.99 16.51 -17.45
CA LEU A 177 -17.50 15.99 -18.72
C LEU A 177 -17.99 14.55 -18.96
N GLY A 178 -18.71 14.34 -20.07
CA GLY A 178 -19.28 13.04 -20.45
C GLY A 178 -20.47 12.57 -19.61
N LYS A 179 -20.96 13.38 -18.66
CA LYS A 179 -22.18 13.08 -17.89
C LYS A 179 -23.44 13.24 -18.76
N GLN A 180 -24.57 12.78 -18.25
CA GLN A 180 -25.84 12.80 -18.97
C GLN A 180 -26.70 14.01 -18.57
N CYS A 181 -27.33 14.58 -19.55
CA CYS A 181 -28.39 15.57 -19.30
C CYS A 181 -29.74 14.90 -19.08
N THR A 182 -30.50 15.36 -18.09
CA THR A 182 -31.85 14.96 -17.79
C THR A 182 -32.84 16.05 -18.22
N ASN A 183 -34.07 15.65 -18.54
CA ASN A 183 -35.20 16.56 -18.80
C ASN A 183 -35.02 17.60 -19.94
N VAL A 184 -34.53 17.17 -21.10
CA VAL A 184 -34.30 18.07 -22.23
C VAL A 184 -35.09 17.65 -23.47
N VAL A 185 -35.65 18.65 -24.14
CA VAL A 185 -36.26 18.45 -25.43
C VAL A 185 -35.19 18.50 -26.53
N LEU A 186 -35.18 17.51 -27.42
CA LEU A 186 -34.15 17.31 -28.43
C LEU A 186 -34.46 18.00 -29.73
N GLN A 187 -33.61 18.86 -30.22
CA GLN A 187 -33.56 19.24 -31.61
C GLN A 187 -32.81 18.18 -32.42
N LYS A 188 -33.27 17.88 -33.63
CA LYS A 188 -32.60 16.96 -34.53
C LYS A 188 -31.18 17.46 -34.82
N ASP A 189 -30.18 16.58 -34.61
CA ASP A 189 -28.76 16.80 -34.83
C ASP A 189 -28.02 17.65 -33.77
N HIS A 190 -28.66 18.03 -32.65
CA HIS A 190 -28.02 18.73 -31.51
C HIS A 190 -28.43 18.11 -30.20
N ASN A 191 -27.57 17.17 -29.72
CA ASN A 191 -27.79 16.43 -28.48
C ASN A 191 -27.50 17.34 -27.26
N PRO A 192 -28.30 17.35 -26.20
CA PRO A 192 -27.95 18.02 -24.95
C PRO A 192 -26.58 17.66 -24.38
N ASN A 193 -26.14 16.42 -24.56
CA ASN A 193 -24.84 15.99 -24.12
C ASN A 193 -23.67 16.61 -24.91
N ASP A 194 -23.94 17.24 -26.06
CA ASP A 194 -22.94 18.01 -26.81
C ASP A 194 -22.47 19.25 -26.02
N ALA A 195 -23.22 19.69 -25.00
CA ALA A 195 -22.80 20.73 -24.07
C ALA A 195 -21.86 20.21 -22.97
N LEU A 196 -21.60 18.91 -22.91
CA LEU A 196 -20.81 18.23 -21.86
C LEU A 196 -19.69 17.34 -22.44
N ASP A 197 -19.46 17.39 -23.76
CA ASP A 197 -18.54 16.49 -24.47
C ASP A 197 -17.09 16.98 -24.54
N GLY A 198 -16.82 18.20 -24.06
CA GLY A 198 -15.50 18.84 -24.10
C GLY A 198 -15.09 19.37 -25.46
N ASN A 199 -15.99 19.33 -26.47
CA ASN A 199 -15.71 19.71 -27.84
C ASN A 199 -16.41 21.04 -28.20
N MET A 200 -15.68 22.12 -28.28
CA MET A 200 -16.18 23.46 -28.63
C MET A 200 -16.83 23.59 -30.03
N SER A 201 -16.74 22.56 -30.87
CA SER A 201 -17.35 22.53 -32.20
C SER A 201 -18.77 21.96 -32.21
N THR A 202 -19.16 21.27 -31.16
CA THR A 202 -20.49 20.74 -30.89
C THR A 202 -21.26 21.67 -29.96
N TYR A 203 -22.57 21.61 -29.95
CA TYR A 203 -23.37 22.40 -29.01
C TYR A 203 -24.80 21.86 -28.93
N TRP A 204 -25.38 22.00 -27.73
CA TRP A 204 -26.82 21.89 -27.55
C TRP A 204 -27.54 23.17 -28.03
N ILE A 205 -28.72 23.03 -28.63
CA ILE A 205 -29.65 24.12 -28.90
C ILE A 205 -31.07 23.64 -28.60
N ALA A 206 -31.89 24.51 -28.02
CA ALA A 206 -33.29 24.22 -27.75
C ALA A 206 -34.07 23.93 -29.05
N ASP A 207 -35.19 23.22 -28.94
CA ASP A 207 -36.05 22.85 -30.09
C ASP A 207 -36.93 24.01 -30.65
N ASN A 208 -36.96 25.11 -29.92
CA ASN A 208 -37.73 26.31 -30.28
C ASN A 208 -37.14 27.60 -29.70
N GLU A 209 -37.67 28.75 -30.11
CA GLU A 209 -37.22 30.09 -29.68
C GLU A 209 -37.81 30.58 -28.36
N GLN A 210 -38.59 29.75 -27.67
CA GLN A 210 -39.28 30.12 -26.44
C GLN A 210 -38.33 30.09 -25.26
N PHE A 211 -38.48 30.98 -24.31
CA PHE A 211 -37.80 31.00 -23.03
C PHE A 211 -38.81 30.84 -21.89
N PRO A 212 -38.44 30.25 -20.75
CA PRO A 212 -37.11 29.71 -20.41
C PRO A 212 -36.86 28.35 -21.03
N GLN A 213 -35.58 28.03 -21.28
CA GLN A 213 -35.08 26.70 -21.63
C GLN A 213 -34.06 26.24 -20.62
N SER A 214 -34.02 24.97 -20.29
CA SER A 214 -33.10 24.47 -19.28
C SER A 214 -32.41 23.16 -19.68
N LEU A 215 -31.23 22.99 -19.16
CA LEU A 215 -30.36 21.82 -19.26
C LEU A 215 -29.97 21.41 -17.84
N THR A 216 -30.28 20.19 -17.44
CA THR A 216 -29.89 19.65 -16.13
C THR A 216 -28.86 18.55 -16.30
N VAL A 217 -27.75 18.65 -15.58
CA VAL A 217 -26.69 17.64 -15.54
C VAL A 217 -26.85 16.84 -14.27
N ASP A 218 -26.89 15.51 -14.37
CA ASP A 218 -26.71 14.60 -13.24
C ASP A 218 -25.23 14.27 -13.10
N LEU A 219 -24.60 14.73 -12.01
CA LEU A 219 -23.20 14.40 -11.67
C LEU A 219 -23.06 12.95 -11.17
N GLU A 220 -24.20 12.22 -11.09
CA GLU A 220 -24.32 10.82 -10.64
C GLU A 220 -24.14 10.66 -9.12
N GLU A 221 -23.45 11.56 -8.46
CA GLU A 221 -23.28 11.60 -7.00
C GLU A 221 -23.22 13.05 -6.50
N VAL A 222 -23.29 13.22 -5.18
CA VAL A 222 -23.12 14.54 -4.57
C VAL A 222 -21.66 14.95 -4.65
N CYS A 223 -21.36 16.02 -5.39
CA CYS A 223 -20.03 16.56 -5.61
C CYS A 223 -19.84 17.87 -4.84
N THR A 224 -18.60 18.11 -4.37
CA THR A 224 -18.21 19.42 -3.83
C THR A 224 -17.79 20.32 -4.97
N LEU A 225 -18.51 21.42 -5.20
CA LEU A 225 -18.27 22.34 -6.31
C LEU A 225 -17.17 23.35 -5.97
N SER A 226 -16.37 23.71 -6.99
CA SER A 226 -15.39 24.81 -6.93
C SER A 226 -15.66 25.91 -7.97
N GLY A 227 -16.42 25.64 -9.02
CA GLY A 227 -16.72 26.60 -10.06
C GLY A 227 -17.66 26.04 -11.12
N ILE A 228 -18.24 26.93 -11.91
CA ILE A 228 -19.06 26.59 -13.09
C ILE A 228 -18.64 27.50 -14.25
N GLN A 229 -18.62 26.95 -15.46
CA GLN A 229 -18.38 27.71 -16.69
C GLN A 229 -19.47 27.39 -17.71
N GLN A 230 -20.18 28.43 -18.13
CA GLN A 230 -21.12 28.39 -19.24
C GLN A 230 -20.50 29.05 -20.46
N ILE A 231 -20.46 28.35 -21.60
CA ILE A 231 -19.96 28.86 -22.87
C ILE A 231 -21.07 28.81 -23.90
N PHE A 232 -21.52 29.97 -24.34
CA PHE A 232 -22.46 30.11 -25.46
C PHE A 232 -21.69 30.13 -26.78
N LYS A 233 -22.39 29.82 -27.89
CA LYS A 233 -21.81 29.92 -29.23
C LYS A 233 -21.65 31.36 -29.69
N ASP A 234 -22.61 32.22 -29.31
CA ASP A 234 -22.73 33.59 -29.81
C ASP A 234 -22.51 34.61 -28.69
N HIS A 235 -21.81 35.68 -29.02
CA HIS A 235 -21.65 36.82 -28.12
C HIS A 235 -22.92 37.67 -28.07
N ASP A 236 -23.54 37.71 -26.88
CA ASP A 236 -24.77 38.48 -26.65
C ASP A 236 -24.86 39.00 -25.20
N SER A 237 -25.95 39.71 -24.85
CA SER A 237 -26.35 39.88 -23.46
C SER A 237 -27.31 38.76 -23.08
N TRP A 238 -26.76 37.75 -22.40
CA TRP A 238 -27.47 36.54 -22.01
C TRP A 238 -28.11 36.70 -20.63
N LYS A 239 -29.38 36.31 -20.51
CA LYS A 239 -30.07 36.18 -19.24
C LYS A 239 -30.14 34.71 -18.88
N PHE A 240 -29.54 34.31 -17.75
CA PHE A 240 -29.55 32.94 -17.29
C PHE A 240 -29.33 32.87 -15.79
N LYS A 241 -29.69 31.74 -15.21
CA LYS A 241 -29.30 31.33 -13.86
C LYS A 241 -28.80 29.90 -13.84
N ILE A 242 -28.01 29.57 -12.84
CA ILE A 242 -27.52 28.20 -12.58
C ILE A 242 -27.88 27.82 -11.16
N GLU A 243 -28.45 26.64 -10.99
CA GLU A 243 -28.96 26.15 -9.71
C GLU A 243 -28.40 24.75 -9.42
N GLY A 244 -28.20 24.43 -8.14
CA GLY A 244 -27.78 23.14 -7.65
C GLY A 244 -28.85 22.47 -6.81
N SER A 245 -28.98 21.14 -6.91
CA SER A 245 -29.91 20.32 -6.13
C SER A 245 -29.33 18.95 -5.80
N ASN A 246 -29.86 18.30 -4.76
CA ASN A 246 -29.55 16.91 -4.43
C ASN A 246 -30.71 15.94 -4.67
N ASP A 247 -31.89 16.47 -5.00
CA ASP A 247 -33.13 15.68 -5.13
C ASP A 247 -34.03 16.08 -6.33
N GLU A 248 -33.56 17.01 -7.21
CA GLU A 248 -34.29 17.64 -8.31
C GLU A 248 -35.58 18.38 -7.90
N LEU A 249 -35.87 18.46 -6.61
CA LEU A 249 -37.08 19.16 -6.08
C LEU A 249 -36.74 20.51 -5.44
N HIS A 250 -35.65 20.56 -4.70
CA HIS A 250 -35.18 21.74 -3.97
C HIS A 250 -33.93 22.29 -4.61
N TRP A 251 -34.00 23.49 -5.18
CA TRP A 251 -32.93 24.12 -5.94
C TRP A 251 -32.35 25.35 -5.25
N ALA A 252 -31.07 25.40 -5.10
CA ALA A 252 -30.29 26.54 -4.60
C ALA A 252 -29.66 27.32 -5.75
N VAL A 253 -29.81 28.64 -5.81
CA VAL A 253 -29.20 29.48 -6.85
C VAL A 253 -27.69 29.56 -6.60
N LEU A 254 -26.89 29.19 -7.58
CA LEU A 254 -25.42 29.22 -7.58
C LEU A 254 -24.89 30.43 -8.38
N VAL A 255 -25.51 30.71 -9.51
CA VAL A 255 -25.20 31.87 -10.39
C VAL A 255 -26.50 32.56 -10.78
N ASP A 256 -26.56 33.85 -10.58
CA ASP A 256 -27.70 34.70 -11.00
C ASP A 256 -27.26 35.76 -11.98
N ASN A 257 -27.58 35.57 -13.26
CA ASN A 257 -27.40 36.54 -14.33
C ASN A 257 -28.75 36.87 -14.99
N THR A 258 -29.82 36.92 -14.21
CA THR A 258 -31.17 37.16 -14.68
C THR A 258 -31.40 38.58 -15.23
N ASP A 259 -30.60 39.54 -14.79
CA ASP A 259 -30.59 40.91 -15.33
C ASP A 259 -29.90 41.01 -16.70
N GLY A 260 -29.10 40.02 -17.07
CA GLY A 260 -28.37 39.95 -18.33
C GLY A 260 -26.90 40.31 -18.18
N ILE A 261 -26.03 39.51 -18.75
CA ILE A 261 -24.58 39.72 -18.77
C ILE A 261 -24.05 39.60 -20.20
N SER A 262 -23.20 40.58 -20.61
CA SER A 262 -22.66 40.62 -21.98
C SER A 262 -21.43 39.72 -22.11
N GLY A 263 -21.44 38.87 -23.12
CA GLY A 263 -20.33 37.93 -23.39
C GLY A 263 -20.79 36.62 -24.02
N PHE A 264 -19.93 35.63 -24.01
CA PHE A 264 -20.21 34.25 -24.45
C PHE A 264 -19.60 33.21 -23.55
N ASP A 265 -18.56 33.54 -22.78
CA ASP A 265 -17.85 32.63 -21.85
C ASP A 265 -17.93 33.23 -20.44
N PHE A 266 -18.58 32.53 -19.54
CA PHE A 266 -18.87 32.96 -18.19
C PHE A 266 -18.36 31.90 -17.18
N LYS A 267 -17.21 32.12 -16.55
CA LYS A 267 -16.66 31.30 -15.50
C LYS A 267 -16.92 31.97 -14.15
N THR A 268 -17.60 31.29 -13.26
CA THR A 268 -17.97 31.77 -11.92
C THR A 268 -17.52 30.79 -10.85
N PRO A 269 -16.75 31.22 -9.84
CA PRO A 269 -16.51 30.44 -8.65
C PRO A 269 -17.82 30.19 -7.92
N VAL A 270 -18.09 28.93 -7.55
CA VAL A 270 -19.23 28.54 -6.74
C VAL A 270 -18.76 27.57 -5.66
N SER A 271 -19.55 27.40 -4.61
CA SER A 271 -19.28 26.43 -3.55
C SER A 271 -20.60 25.79 -3.11
N GLY A 272 -20.50 24.57 -2.60
CA GLY A 272 -21.63 23.79 -2.13
C GLY A 272 -21.51 22.34 -2.55
N GLU A 273 -22.45 21.51 -2.07
CA GLU A 273 -22.47 20.07 -2.32
C GLU A 273 -23.77 19.73 -3.05
N PHE A 274 -23.65 19.35 -4.34
CA PHE A 274 -24.81 19.07 -5.18
C PHE A 274 -24.57 17.89 -6.11
N ARG A 275 -25.63 17.15 -6.42
CA ARG A 275 -25.66 16.09 -7.43
C ARG A 275 -26.16 16.61 -8.79
N TYR A 276 -27.19 17.46 -8.78
CA TYR A 276 -27.80 17.97 -10.01
C TYR A 276 -27.48 19.45 -10.18
N ILE A 277 -27.03 19.82 -11.39
CA ILE A 277 -26.75 21.23 -11.72
C ILE A 277 -27.61 21.61 -12.93
N ARG A 278 -28.41 22.64 -12.77
CA ARG A 278 -29.32 23.12 -13.81
C ARG A 278 -28.94 24.51 -14.32
N LEU A 279 -28.67 24.57 -15.61
CA LEU A 279 -28.62 25.83 -16.36
C LEU A 279 -30.03 26.17 -16.84
N THR A 280 -30.56 27.38 -16.55
CA THR A 280 -31.81 27.91 -17.07
C THR A 280 -31.51 29.17 -17.83
N ILE A 281 -31.71 29.16 -19.16
CA ILE A 281 -31.55 30.32 -20.05
C ILE A 281 -32.87 31.03 -20.16
N LEU A 282 -32.89 32.32 -19.83
CA LEU A 282 -34.11 33.14 -19.69
C LEU A 282 -34.29 34.13 -20.85
N GLY A 283 -33.26 34.36 -21.66
CA GLY A 283 -33.35 35.26 -22.80
C GLY A 283 -32.00 35.63 -23.41
N SER A 284 -32.08 36.16 -24.62
CA SER A 284 -31.00 36.71 -25.43
C SER A 284 -31.43 38.09 -25.94
N ALA A 285 -30.56 39.08 -25.83
CA ALA A 285 -30.87 40.43 -26.27
C ALA A 285 -30.99 40.53 -27.79
N LYS A 286 -30.30 39.70 -28.55
CA LYS A 286 -30.32 39.63 -30.02
C LYS A 286 -31.32 38.63 -30.56
N GLY A 287 -32.06 37.92 -29.71
CA GLY A 287 -33.04 36.90 -30.09
C GLY A 287 -32.45 35.57 -30.54
N TYR A 288 -31.25 35.21 -30.09
CA TYR A 288 -30.70 33.86 -30.30
C TYR A 288 -31.53 32.84 -29.52
N TRP A 289 -31.68 31.67 -30.05
CA TRP A 289 -32.27 30.54 -29.34
C TRP A 289 -31.39 30.10 -28.18
N ALA A 290 -31.95 29.50 -27.16
CA ALA A 290 -31.21 28.96 -26.07
C ALA A 290 -30.25 27.86 -26.55
N HIS A 291 -28.97 27.98 -26.24
CA HIS A 291 -27.92 27.01 -26.61
C HIS A 291 -26.75 27.01 -25.63
N SER A 292 -25.91 25.96 -25.67
CA SER A 292 -24.68 25.85 -24.91
C SER A 292 -23.67 25.08 -25.73
N CYS A 293 -22.49 25.65 -25.98
CA CYS A 293 -21.33 24.91 -26.52
C CYS A 293 -20.73 24.00 -25.45
N GLU A 294 -20.53 24.57 -24.25
CA GLU A 294 -19.98 23.82 -23.11
C GLU A 294 -20.59 24.32 -21.81
N PHE A 295 -21.03 23.38 -21.00
CA PHE A 295 -21.48 23.63 -19.65
C PHE A 295 -20.62 22.80 -18.70
N ARG A 296 -19.58 23.44 -18.12
CA ARG A 296 -18.58 22.78 -17.29
C ARG A 296 -18.86 23.04 -15.84
N VAL A 297 -18.83 21.96 -15.05
CA VAL A 297 -18.91 22.01 -13.59
C VAL A 297 -17.57 21.58 -13.04
N PHE A 298 -16.92 22.44 -12.27
CA PHE A 298 -15.64 22.16 -11.65
C PHE A 298 -15.84 21.79 -10.20
N GLY A 299 -15.11 20.79 -9.75
CA GLY A 299 -15.22 20.31 -8.38
C GLY A 299 -14.49 18.99 -8.16
N THR A 300 -14.76 18.42 -7.01
CA THR A 300 -14.35 17.07 -6.67
C THR A 300 -15.59 16.22 -6.48
N GLU A 301 -15.59 15.04 -7.03
CA GLU A 301 -16.53 14.00 -6.62
C GLU A 301 -16.37 13.89 -5.10
N LYS A 302 -17.49 13.97 -4.37
CA LYS A 302 -17.45 13.79 -2.94
C LYS A 302 -16.98 12.37 -2.72
N ASP A 303 -15.85 12.20 -2.03
CA ASP A 303 -15.49 10.88 -1.54
C ASP A 303 -16.73 10.37 -0.80
N VAL A 304 -17.33 9.32 -1.36
CA VAL A 304 -18.64 8.85 -0.93
C VAL A 304 -18.62 8.67 0.57
N VAL A 305 -19.58 9.30 1.22
CA VAL A 305 -19.75 9.32 2.67
C VAL A 305 -19.37 7.97 3.26
N SER A 306 -18.29 7.96 4.00
CA SER A 306 -17.92 6.82 4.81
C SER A 306 -19.03 6.57 5.84
N LEU A 307 -19.89 5.62 5.56
CA LEU A 307 -20.73 5.02 6.61
C LEU A 307 -19.78 4.33 7.59
N GLY A 308 -19.46 4.99 8.68
CA GLY A 308 -18.54 4.48 9.69
C GLY A 308 -17.05 4.57 9.34
N GLY A 309 -16.62 5.54 8.48
CA GLY A 309 -15.21 5.74 8.11
C GLY A 309 -14.71 4.85 6.97
N ARG A 310 -15.56 4.17 6.21
CA ARG A 310 -15.19 3.32 5.07
C ARG A 310 -15.51 4.02 3.75
N GLU A 311 -14.55 4.00 2.83
CA GLU A 311 -14.74 4.43 1.44
C GLU A 311 -15.35 3.30 0.59
N LEU A 312 -16.20 3.66 -0.39
CA LEU A 312 -16.64 2.72 -1.43
C LEU A 312 -15.47 2.44 -2.38
N GLU A 313 -15.00 1.21 -2.40
CA GLU A 313 -13.95 0.77 -3.31
C GLU A 313 -14.53 0.07 -4.55
N ASP A 314 -13.77 0.04 -5.65
CA ASP A 314 -14.05 -0.86 -6.75
C ASP A 314 -13.61 -2.28 -6.37
N LEU A 315 -14.58 -3.07 -5.92
CA LEU A 315 -14.37 -4.45 -5.46
C LEU A 315 -13.92 -5.39 -6.59
N ALA A 316 -14.22 -5.03 -7.84
CA ALA A 316 -13.88 -5.82 -9.01
C ALA A 316 -12.55 -5.44 -9.64
N PHE A 317 -11.92 -4.36 -9.19
CA PHE A 317 -10.63 -3.95 -9.73
C PHE A 317 -9.60 -5.09 -9.57
N ASN A 318 -9.12 -5.62 -10.71
CA ASN A 318 -8.27 -6.79 -10.80
C ASN A 318 -8.78 -8.02 -10.05
N ALA A 319 -10.10 -8.20 -9.98
CA ALA A 319 -10.70 -9.40 -9.43
C ALA A 319 -10.35 -10.64 -10.29
N LEU A 320 -10.38 -11.80 -9.68
CA LEU A 320 -10.43 -13.06 -10.41
C LEU A 320 -11.66 -13.05 -11.31
N ALA A 321 -11.47 -13.35 -12.58
CA ALA A 321 -12.55 -13.29 -13.55
C ALA A 321 -12.62 -14.55 -14.40
N ALA A 322 -13.83 -14.99 -14.66
CA ALA A 322 -14.16 -16.06 -15.60
C ALA A 322 -15.08 -15.54 -16.70
N THR A 323 -15.05 -16.17 -17.85
CA THR A 323 -15.89 -15.78 -19.01
C THR A 323 -16.30 -17.00 -19.82
N SER A 324 -17.37 -16.84 -20.59
CA SER A 324 -17.82 -17.87 -21.56
C SER A 324 -16.80 -18.10 -22.67
N SER A 325 -16.15 -17.03 -23.16
CA SER A 325 -15.16 -17.07 -24.23
C SER A 325 -14.40 -15.73 -24.32
N PHE A 326 -13.27 -15.69 -25.00
CA PHE A 326 -12.57 -14.47 -25.40
C PHE A 326 -11.88 -14.67 -26.76
N CYS A 327 -11.77 -13.61 -27.55
CA CYS A 327 -11.31 -13.73 -28.94
C CYS A 327 -9.80 -13.89 -29.10
N ASP A 328 -9.02 -13.34 -28.22
CA ASP A 328 -7.54 -13.44 -28.22
C ASP A 328 -6.95 -12.95 -26.89
N ASN A 329 -5.66 -13.10 -26.72
CA ASN A 329 -4.94 -12.76 -25.49
C ASN A 329 -4.93 -11.26 -25.13
N ASN A 330 -5.27 -10.36 -26.06
CA ASN A 330 -5.37 -8.93 -25.79
C ASN A 330 -6.76 -8.53 -25.29
N HIS A 331 -7.75 -9.40 -25.44
CA HIS A 331 -9.16 -9.15 -25.13
C HIS A 331 -9.73 -10.17 -24.13
N THR A 332 -8.91 -10.59 -23.18
CA THR A 332 -9.32 -11.54 -22.13
C THR A 332 -10.29 -10.89 -21.12
N GLN A 333 -10.96 -11.72 -20.32
CA GLN A 333 -11.88 -11.25 -19.27
C GLN A 333 -11.25 -10.25 -18.29
N LYS A 334 -9.93 -10.32 -18.06
CA LYS A 334 -9.22 -9.41 -17.17
C LYS A 334 -9.28 -7.95 -17.61
N LYS A 335 -9.41 -7.74 -18.92
CA LYS A 335 -9.48 -6.41 -19.54
C LYS A 335 -10.76 -5.63 -19.19
N ALA A 336 -11.75 -6.28 -18.64
CA ALA A 336 -12.94 -5.61 -18.13
C ALA A 336 -12.79 -5.16 -16.66
N PHE A 337 -11.67 -5.52 -16.00
CA PHE A 337 -11.44 -5.26 -14.58
C PHE A 337 -10.08 -4.59 -14.29
N ASP A 338 -9.32 -4.23 -15.31
CA ASP A 338 -7.96 -3.67 -15.17
C ASP A 338 -7.93 -2.14 -14.93
N GLY A 339 -9.09 -1.50 -14.91
CA GLY A 339 -9.22 -0.06 -14.68
C GLY A 339 -8.81 0.80 -15.88
N ASP A 340 -8.43 0.19 -17.01
CA ASP A 340 -8.03 0.89 -18.24
C ASP A 340 -9.19 0.86 -19.25
N ASN A 341 -9.87 1.97 -19.44
CA ASN A 341 -10.98 2.10 -20.39
C ASN A 341 -10.56 1.98 -21.86
N THR A 342 -9.26 1.90 -22.18
CA THR A 342 -8.76 1.68 -23.55
C THR A 342 -8.67 0.19 -23.86
N THR A 343 -8.61 -0.68 -22.87
CA THR A 343 -8.66 -2.13 -22.99
C THR A 343 -10.09 -2.66 -22.85
N PHE A 344 -10.34 -3.90 -23.25
CA PHE A 344 -11.66 -4.50 -23.10
C PHE A 344 -11.64 -6.02 -23.26
N TRP A 345 -12.59 -6.68 -22.62
CA TRP A 345 -12.95 -8.05 -22.93
C TRP A 345 -13.83 -8.10 -24.18
N TYR A 346 -13.63 -9.12 -25.02
CA TYR A 346 -14.41 -9.36 -26.21
C TYR A 346 -14.62 -10.86 -26.41
N ALA A 347 -15.86 -11.33 -26.54
CA ALA A 347 -16.16 -12.74 -26.76
C ALA A 347 -15.48 -13.26 -28.05
N ASP A 348 -15.32 -14.55 -28.21
CA ASP A 348 -14.66 -15.15 -29.39
C ASP A 348 -15.50 -15.04 -30.68
N ASN A 349 -16.82 -14.92 -30.54
CA ASN A 349 -17.78 -14.85 -31.65
C ASN A 349 -19.00 -14.00 -31.28
N ASN A 350 -19.94 -13.88 -32.24
CA ASN A 350 -21.19 -13.12 -32.09
C ASN A 350 -22.38 -13.99 -31.61
N ALA A 351 -22.14 -15.22 -31.11
CA ALA A 351 -23.21 -16.04 -30.55
C ALA A 351 -23.57 -15.55 -29.14
N TYR A 352 -24.83 -15.72 -28.78
CA TYR A 352 -25.36 -15.40 -27.45
C TYR A 352 -25.97 -16.64 -26.80
N PRO A 353 -26.02 -16.72 -25.46
CA PRO A 353 -25.52 -15.76 -24.48
C PRO A 353 -23.98 -15.83 -24.32
N GLN A 354 -23.38 -14.68 -23.95
CA GLN A 354 -22.00 -14.59 -23.50
C GLN A 354 -22.01 -14.03 -22.07
N TRP A 355 -21.07 -14.44 -21.25
CA TRP A 355 -21.04 -13.99 -19.88
C TRP A 355 -19.63 -13.66 -19.39
N LEU A 356 -19.56 -12.78 -18.40
CA LEU A 356 -18.39 -12.35 -17.68
C LEU A 356 -18.70 -12.38 -16.19
N CYS A 357 -17.85 -13.00 -15.38
CA CYS A 357 -18.04 -13.15 -13.94
C CYS A 357 -16.81 -12.68 -13.18
N ALA A 358 -17.00 -11.82 -12.18
CA ALA A 358 -15.99 -11.42 -11.22
C ALA A 358 -16.14 -12.24 -9.93
N ASP A 359 -15.03 -12.76 -9.39
CA ASP A 359 -14.92 -13.25 -8.02
C ASP A 359 -14.28 -12.16 -7.15
N LEU A 360 -15.04 -11.61 -6.20
CA LEU A 360 -14.59 -10.56 -5.29
C LEU A 360 -13.73 -11.09 -4.13
N GLY A 361 -13.43 -12.40 -4.15
CA GLY A 361 -12.62 -13.08 -3.12
C GLY A 361 -13.39 -13.48 -1.88
N LEU A 362 -14.37 -12.69 -1.45
CA LEU A 362 -15.29 -12.98 -0.34
C LEU A 362 -16.62 -12.26 -0.51
N PRO A 363 -17.65 -12.62 0.29
CA PRO A 363 -18.89 -11.86 0.32
C PRO A 363 -18.65 -10.41 0.69
N CYS A 364 -18.91 -9.49 -0.25
CA CYS A 364 -18.76 -8.05 -0.10
C CYS A 364 -20.12 -7.38 -0.10
N ASP A 365 -20.27 -6.28 0.61
CA ASP A 365 -21.46 -5.43 0.59
C ASP A 365 -21.46 -4.59 -0.69
N VAL A 366 -22.14 -5.08 -1.73
CA VAL A 366 -22.18 -4.46 -3.06
C VAL A 366 -23.22 -3.35 -3.09
N ARG A 367 -22.83 -2.15 -3.49
CA ARG A 367 -23.67 -0.95 -3.48
C ARG A 367 -23.98 -0.38 -4.84
N ASN A 368 -23.10 -0.54 -5.82
CA ASN A 368 -23.27 -0.03 -7.16
C ASN A 368 -22.57 -0.90 -8.19
N ILE A 369 -23.17 -1.04 -9.37
CA ILE A 369 -22.55 -1.68 -10.53
C ILE A 369 -22.62 -0.73 -11.72
N LYS A 370 -21.49 -0.55 -12.40
CA LYS A 370 -21.40 0.15 -13.67
C LYS A 370 -20.82 -0.78 -14.73
N GLN A 371 -21.58 -1.06 -15.79
CA GLN A 371 -21.14 -1.77 -16.99
C GLN A 371 -20.90 -0.79 -18.13
N THR A 372 -19.72 -0.87 -18.77
CA THR A 372 -19.40 -0.14 -19.99
C THR A 372 -19.18 -1.12 -21.13
N PHE A 373 -20.08 -1.14 -22.10
CA PHE A 373 -19.98 -2.00 -23.29
C PHE A 373 -18.95 -1.43 -24.29
N VAL A 374 -18.37 -2.31 -25.11
CA VAL A 374 -17.38 -1.89 -26.14
C VAL A 374 -18.05 -1.08 -27.25
N GLU A 375 -19.23 -1.48 -27.67
CA GLU A 375 -19.95 -0.87 -28.79
C GLU A 375 -21.29 -0.26 -28.33
N LYS A 376 -21.73 0.77 -29.03
CA LYS A 376 -23.07 1.37 -28.82
C LYS A 376 -24.12 0.53 -29.51
N ASP A 377 -25.00 -0.06 -28.74
CA ASP A 377 -26.13 -0.87 -29.23
C ASP A 377 -27.34 -0.78 -28.27
N VAL A 378 -28.39 -1.56 -28.53
CA VAL A 378 -29.44 -1.87 -27.56
C VAL A 378 -29.13 -3.27 -27.01
N TRP A 379 -28.60 -3.31 -25.78
CA TRP A 379 -28.12 -4.51 -25.14
C TRP A 379 -29.21 -5.19 -24.29
N SER A 380 -29.42 -6.46 -24.51
CA SER A 380 -30.27 -7.31 -23.66
C SER A 380 -29.34 -8.14 -22.76
N PHE A 381 -29.44 -7.95 -21.44
CA PHE A 381 -28.56 -8.62 -20.48
C PHE A 381 -29.20 -8.77 -19.10
N ILE A 382 -28.59 -9.57 -18.24
CA ILE A 382 -28.88 -9.65 -16.82
C ILE A 382 -27.58 -9.53 -16.01
N ILE A 383 -27.70 -9.06 -14.77
CA ILE A 383 -26.62 -9.12 -13.78
C ILE A 383 -27.12 -9.92 -12.60
N GLU A 384 -26.30 -10.86 -12.14
CA GLU A 384 -26.62 -11.80 -11.08
C GLU A 384 -25.51 -11.77 -10.01
N GLY A 385 -25.87 -11.98 -8.74
CA GLY A 385 -24.96 -12.12 -7.62
C GLY A 385 -25.06 -13.50 -6.98
N SER A 386 -23.94 -14.00 -6.45
CA SER A 386 -23.88 -15.29 -5.77
C SER A 386 -22.83 -15.28 -4.67
N ASN A 387 -22.99 -16.15 -3.65
CA ASN A 387 -21.96 -16.39 -2.63
C ASN A 387 -21.29 -17.76 -2.77
N ASP A 388 -21.85 -18.67 -3.56
CA ASP A 388 -21.37 -20.06 -3.73
C ASP A 388 -21.10 -20.45 -5.20
N ASN A 389 -21.20 -19.48 -6.12
CA ASN A 389 -21.09 -19.69 -7.58
C ASN A 389 -22.06 -20.75 -8.16
N LYS A 390 -23.12 -21.09 -7.42
CA LYS A 390 -24.11 -22.09 -7.78
C LYS A 390 -25.53 -21.54 -7.77
N LYS A 391 -25.89 -20.83 -6.71
CA LYS A 391 -27.19 -20.15 -6.58
C LYS A 391 -27.00 -18.67 -6.90
N TRP A 392 -27.80 -18.16 -7.81
CA TRP A 392 -27.68 -16.82 -8.33
C TRP A 392 -28.94 -16.01 -8.07
N ASP A 393 -28.78 -14.84 -7.47
CA ASP A 393 -29.83 -13.84 -7.27
C ASP A 393 -29.80 -12.84 -8.41
N LEU A 394 -30.97 -12.52 -8.98
CA LEU A 394 -31.07 -11.55 -10.05
C LEU A 394 -30.93 -10.12 -9.48
N LEU A 395 -29.87 -9.42 -9.85
CA LEU A 395 -29.57 -8.06 -9.40
C LEU A 395 -30.09 -7.01 -10.38
N ALA A 396 -29.97 -7.27 -11.68
CA ALA A 396 -30.50 -6.41 -12.73
C ALA A 396 -31.13 -7.25 -13.86
N ASP A 397 -32.35 -6.85 -14.28
CA ASP A 397 -33.04 -7.44 -15.41
C ASP A 397 -33.17 -6.42 -16.53
N CYS A 398 -32.32 -6.53 -17.54
CA CYS A 398 -32.27 -5.67 -18.72
C CYS A 398 -32.63 -6.45 -20.00
N ARG A 399 -33.49 -7.50 -19.89
CA ARG A 399 -33.91 -8.34 -21.03
C ARG A 399 -34.71 -7.54 -22.05
N SER A 400 -35.42 -6.47 -21.64
CA SER A 400 -36.14 -5.56 -22.53
C SER A 400 -35.26 -4.71 -23.45
N GLY A 401 -33.94 -4.68 -23.17
CA GLY A 401 -32.98 -3.92 -23.93
C GLY A 401 -32.71 -2.52 -23.36
N ILE A 402 -31.43 -2.22 -23.17
CA ILE A 402 -30.93 -0.90 -22.73
C ILE A 402 -30.07 -0.34 -23.85
N ALA A 403 -30.40 0.89 -24.29
CA ALA A 403 -29.67 1.56 -25.36
C ALA A 403 -28.44 2.30 -24.83
N GLY A 404 -27.31 2.20 -25.53
CA GLY A 404 -26.10 2.94 -25.20
C GLY A 404 -24.88 2.05 -24.99
N THR A 405 -23.86 2.65 -24.41
CA THR A 405 -22.60 1.97 -24.02
C THR A 405 -22.50 1.77 -22.52
N GLU A 406 -23.26 2.49 -21.71
CA GLU A 406 -23.15 2.45 -20.26
C GLU A 406 -24.45 2.05 -19.59
N TYR A 407 -24.34 1.35 -18.49
CA TYR A 407 -25.41 0.99 -17.59
C TYR A 407 -24.93 1.08 -16.15
N VAL A 408 -25.69 1.81 -15.32
CA VAL A 408 -25.44 1.95 -13.89
C VAL A 408 -26.64 1.47 -13.10
N LYS A 409 -26.38 0.76 -12.02
CA LYS A 409 -27.42 0.27 -11.10
C LYS A 409 -26.95 0.36 -9.67
N GLU A 410 -27.74 1.01 -8.83
CA GLU A 410 -27.56 0.90 -7.37
C GLU A 410 -28.09 -0.44 -6.88
N LEU A 411 -27.37 -1.03 -5.95
CA LEU A 411 -27.64 -2.32 -5.37
C LEU A 411 -27.55 -2.26 -3.84
N ASN A 412 -28.09 -3.27 -3.20
CA ASN A 412 -27.93 -3.47 -1.77
C ASN A 412 -27.97 -4.98 -1.50
N GLY A 413 -26.81 -5.57 -1.35
CA GLY A 413 -26.69 -7.00 -1.08
C GLY A 413 -25.27 -7.45 -0.82
N VAL A 414 -25.11 -8.63 -0.27
CA VAL A 414 -23.82 -9.22 0.08
C VAL A 414 -23.52 -10.36 -0.86
N TYR A 415 -22.53 -10.20 -1.73
CA TYR A 415 -22.17 -11.18 -2.75
C TYR A 415 -20.66 -11.33 -2.89
N ARG A 416 -20.21 -12.56 -3.16
CA ARG A 416 -18.82 -12.84 -3.56
C ARG A 416 -18.65 -12.82 -5.08
N TYR A 417 -19.62 -13.33 -5.82
CA TYR A 417 -19.56 -13.45 -7.28
C TYR A 417 -20.59 -12.51 -7.91
N ILE A 418 -20.16 -11.77 -8.93
CA ILE A 418 -21.04 -10.95 -9.75
C ILE A 418 -20.87 -11.35 -11.21
N LYS A 419 -21.97 -11.70 -11.86
CA LYS A 419 -21.98 -12.19 -13.24
C LYS A 419 -22.85 -11.32 -14.12
N LEU A 420 -22.26 -10.78 -15.19
CA LEU A 420 -22.95 -10.15 -16.31
C LEU A 420 -23.19 -11.24 -17.37
N THR A 421 -24.45 -11.45 -17.76
CA THR A 421 -24.80 -12.33 -18.89
C THR A 421 -25.45 -11.49 -19.99
N ILE A 422 -24.76 -11.34 -21.12
CA ILE A 422 -25.24 -10.64 -22.30
C ILE A 422 -26.03 -11.61 -23.14
N LEU A 423 -27.34 -11.35 -23.29
CA LEU A 423 -28.31 -12.25 -23.90
C LEU A 423 -28.51 -11.99 -25.39
N ASP A 424 -28.45 -10.72 -25.81
CA ASP A 424 -28.57 -10.30 -27.20
C ASP A 424 -28.14 -8.85 -27.38
N ALA A 425 -27.90 -8.43 -28.63
CA ALA A 425 -27.72 -7.04 -29.05
C ALA A 425 -28.61 -6.82 -30.30
N LYS A 426 -29.31 -5.68 -30.37
CA LYS A 426 -30.24 -5.38 -31.48
C LYS A 426 -29.55 -5.40 -32.84
N SER A 427 -28.35 -4.87 -32.92
CA SER A 427 -27.55 -4.85 -34.15
C SER A 427 -26.64 -6.06 -34.29
N LYS A 428 -26.74 -7.05 -33.41
CA LYS A 428 -25.90 -8.25 -33.37
C LYS A 428 -24.41 -7.92 -33.15
N SER A 429 -24.13 -6.82 -32.46
CA SER A 429 -22.78 -6.45 -32.02
C SER A 429 -22.20 -7.56 -31.18
N ARG A 430 -20.87 -7.77 -31.28
CA ARG A 430 -20.17 -8.78 -30.48
C ARG A 430 -20.22 -8.42 -28.98
N ALA A 431 -20.47 -9.39 -28.14
CA ALA A 431 -20.46 -9.19 -26.69
C ALA A 431 -19.07 -8.73 -26.20
N GLY A 432 -19.04 -7.65 -25.46
CA GLY A 432 -17.79 -7.09 -24.94
C GLY A 432 -18.01 -6.09 -23.84
N SER A 433 -17.02 -5.98 -22.94
CA SER A 433 -17.01 -5.08 -21.81
C SER A 433 -15.67 -4.33 -21.72
N ARG A 434 -15.72 -2.99 -21.72
CA ARG A 434 -14.56 -2.15 -21.41
C ARG A 434 -14.28 -2.15 -19.91
N SER A 435 -15.37 -2.06 -19.14
CA SER A 435 -15.26 -2.14 -17.69
C SER A 435 -16.55 -2.68 -17.07
N LEU A 436 -16.41 -3.49 -16.05
CA LEU A 436 -17.47 -3.86 -15.13
C LEU A 436 -17.01 -3.46 -13.73
N VAL A 437 -17.35 -2.24 -13.33
CA VAL A 437 -17.01 -1.67 -12.03
C VAL A 437 -18.05 -2.09 -11.00
N ILE A 438 -17.64 -2.60 -9.86
CA ILE A 438 -18.50 -3.05 -8.78
C ILE A 438 -18.09 -2.31 -7.51
N LYS A 439 -18.82 -1.25 -7.18
CA LYS A 439 -18.52 -0.45 -5.98
C LYS A 439 -19.22 -1.02 -4.75
N GLY A 440 -18.50 -1.01 -3.63
CA GLY A 440 -19.04 -1.49 -2.37
C GLY A 440 -18.05 -1.44 -1.23
N PHE A 441 -18.38 -2.17 -0.18
CA PHE A 441 -17.49 -2.35 0.96
C PHE A 441 -17.00 -3.80 0.98
N GLY A 442 -15.70 -4.00 1.02
CA GLY A 442 -15.11 -5.30 1.29
C GLY A 442 -15.63 -5.84 2.62
N SER A 443 -15.69 -7.16 2.80
CA SER A 443 -16.12 -7.75 4.07
C SER A 443 -15.23 -7.21 5.21
N PRO A 444 -15.81 -6.84 6.36
CA PRO A 444 -15.04 -6.39 7.51
C PRO A 444 -14.40 -7.58 8.23
N ARG A 445 -13.52 -8.34 7.60
CA ARG A 445 -12.49 -9.01 8.38
C ARG A 445 -11.57 -7.90 8.87
N ASN A 446 -11.60 -7.64 10.18
CA ASN A 446 -10.66 -6.75 10.81
C ASN A 446 -9.27 -7.35 10.64
N ALA A 447 -8.62 -7.07 9.52
CA ALA A 447 -7.21 -7.35 9.31
C ALA A 447 -6.31 -6.41 10.13
N THR A 448 -6.81 -5.93 11.27
CA THR A 448 -6.08 -5.02 12.15
C THR A 448 -5.49 -5.72 13.38
N TRP A 449 -5.68 -7.03 13.52
CA TRP A 449 -5.14 -7.77 14.65
C TRP A 449 -3.62 -7.58 14.82
N TRP A 450 -2.88 -7.47 13.72
CA TRP A 450 -1.44 -7.24 13.69
C TRP A 450 -1.04 -5.82 14.13
N GLU A 451 -1.97 -4.87 14.16
CA GLU A 451 -1.75 -3.52 14.69
C GLU A 451 -1.65 -3.50 16.21
N GLU A 452 -2.25 -4.49 16.86
CA GLU A 452 -2.38 -4.58 18.33
C GLU A 452 -1.51 -5.66 18.94
N THR A 453 -1.29 -6.78 18.24
CA THR A 453 -0.53 -7.93 18.74
C THR A 453 0.67 -8.22 17.86
N SER A 454 1.82 -8.41 18.45
CA SER A 454 3.08 -8.43 17.73
C SER A 454 4.02 -9.59 18.05
N GLY A 455 3.87 -10.25 19.19
CA GLY A 455 4.73 -11.38 19.57
C GLY A 455 4.34 -12.64 18.82
N MET A 456 5.29 -13.19 18.07
CA MET A 456 5.09 -14.33 17.19
C MET A 456 6.11 -15.41 17.49
N THR A 457 5.71 -16.67 17.40
CA THR A 457 6.63 -17.81 17.40
C THR A 457 6.62 -18.51 16.07
N ARG A 458 7.80 -18.82 15.52
CA ARG A 458 7.97 -19.46 14.22
C ARG A 458 8.39 -20.90 14.37
N TYR A 459 7.75 -21.78 13.65
CA TYR A 459 8.05 -23.20 13.55
C TYR A 459 8.57 -23.56 12.17
N TYR A 460 9.52 -24.53 12.13
CA TYR A 460 10.02 -25.16 10.91
C TYR A 460 9.69 -26.66 10.95
N PRO A 461 8.41 -27.04 10.77
CA PRO A 461 7.96 -28.40 11.12
C PRO A 461 8.69 -29.50 10.36
N LYS A 462 8.89 -29.36 9.04
CA LYS A 462 9.64 -30.36 8.25
C LYS A 462 11.11 -30.49 8.68
N TYR A 463 11.74 -29.38 8.98
CA TYR A 463 13.15 -29.37 9.36
C TYR A 463 13.39 -30.04 10.72
N TYR A 464 12.54 -29.74 11.69
CA TYR A 464 12.65 -30.29 13.05
C TYR A 464 11.77 -31.51 13.32
N ARG A 465 11.14 -32.07 12.28
CA ARG A 465 10.27 -33.26 12.38
C ARG A 465 9.14 -33.08 13.38
N GLN A 466 8.55 -31.90 13.40
CA GLN A 466 7.37 -31.60 14.20
C GLN A 466 6.12 -31.88 13.37
N THR A 467 5.08 -32.36 14.02
CA THR A 467 3.78 -32.51 13.34
C THR A 467 2.86 -31.35 13.70
N LEU A 468 1.86 -31.09 12.84
CA LEU A 468 0.84 -30.08 13.11
C LEU A 468 0.09 -30.40 14.42
N ASN A 469 -0.13 -31.68 14.71
CA ASN A 469 -0.75 -32.11 15.96
C ASN A 469 0.17 -31.81 17.18
N SER A 470 1.49 -32.01 17.08
CA SER A 470 2.41 -31.69 18.19
C SER A 470 2.44 -30.18 18.47
N ILE A 471 2.30 -29.34 17.43
CA ILE A 471 2.17 -27.88 17.57
C ILE A 471 0.82 -27.55 18.23
N LYS A 472 -0.27 -28.17 17.78
CA LYS A 472 -1.60 -28.04 18.38
C LYS A 472 -1.60 -28.35 19.88
N ASP A 473 -0.94 -29.44 20.29
CA ASP A 473 -0.81 -29.84 21.69
C ASP A 473 -0.04 -28.83 22.55
N SER A 474 0.77 -27.98 21.93
CA SER A 474 1.57 -26.93 22.60
C SER A 474 0.83 -25.59 22.77
N LEU A 475 -0.37 -25.41 22.21
CA LEU A 475 -1.05 -24.10 22.14
C LEU A 475 -1.34 -23.50 23.50
N ASP A 476 -1.75 -24.28 24.51
CA ASP A 476 -2.01 -23.75 25.88
C ASP A 476 -0.73 -23.24 26.52
N ILE A 477 0.39 -23.91 26.27
CA ILE A 477 1.71 -23.49 26.77
C ILE A 477 2.13 -22.19 26.07
N LEU A 478 1.99 -22.11 24.75
CA LEU A 478 2.32 -20.93 23.96
C LEU A 478 1.49 -19.72 24.40
N GLN A 479 0.20 -19.90 24.61
CA GLN A 479 -0.70 -18.87 25.10
C GLN A 479 -0.28 -18.38 26.51
N ALA A 480 0.05 -19.31 27.42
CA ALA A 480 0.51 -18.97 28.76
C ALA A 480 1.89 -18.28 28.74
N GLN A 481 2.75 -18.56 27.78
CA GLN A 481 4.01 -17.88 27.53
C GLN A 481 3.81 -16.47 26.97
N GLY A 482 2.62 -16.12 26.48
CA GLY A 482 2.27 -14.80 25.98
C GLY A 482 2.22 -14.68 24.47
N TYR A 483 2.48 -15.76 23.72
CA TYR A 483 2.36 -15.74 22.25
C TYR A 483 0.90 -15.60 21.81
N ARG A 484 0.67 -14.82 20.80
CA ARG A 484 -0.63 -14.63 20.15
C ARG A 484 -0.61 -15.04 18.68
N ASN A 485 0.57 -15.16 18.10
CA ASN A 485 0.75 -15.42 16.68
C ASN A 485 1.72 -16.60 16.50
N ILE A 486 1.36 -17.50 15.60
CA ILE A 486 2.19 -18.63 15.16
C ILE A 486 2.48 -18.49 13.68
N GLU A 487 3.73 -18.64 13.28
CA GLU A 487 4.12 -18.70 11.89
C GLU A 487 4.73 -20.06 11.57
N LEU A 488 4.23 -20.71 10.52
CA LEU A 488 4.70 -22.00 10.06
C LEU A 488 5.53 -21.83 8.78
N SER A 489 6.74 -22.33 8.76
CA SER A 489 7.58 -22.36 7.55
C SER A 489 7.34 -23.65 6.78
N ALA A 490 7.21 -23.54 5.43
CA ALA A 490 7.26 -24.67 4.50
C ALA A 490 6.29 -25.84 4.83
N ILE A 491 4.99 -25.54 4.96
CA ILE A 491 3.98 -26.55 5.32
C ILE A 491 3.52 -27.44 4.14
N TYR A 492 3.65 -26.98 2.90
CA TYR A 492 3.20 -27.70 1.72
C TYR A 492 4.12 -28.85 1.33
N GLU A 493 3.57 -29.79 0.55
CA GLU A 493 4.31 -30.95 0.05
C GLU A 493 5.53 -30.50 -0.77
N GLY A 494 6.71 -30.99 -0.43
CA GLY A 494 7.96 -30.61 -1.06
C GLY A 494 9.17 -31.35 -0.54
N ASP A 495 10.28 -31.26 -1.26
CA ASP A 495 11.52 -31.94 -0.93
C ASP A 495 12.26 -31.19 0.21
N PRO A 496 12.53 -31.86 1.36
CA PRO A 496 13.20 -31.24 2.49
C PRO A 496 14.67 -30.89 2.25
N SER A 497 15.28 -31.40 1.16
CA SER A 497 16.70 -31.18 0.84
C SER A 497 17.01 -29.75 0.39
N VAL A 498 15.99 -28.94 0.03
CA VAL A 498 16.16 -27.53 -0.32
C VAL A 498 15.56 -26.67 0.77
N TRP A 499 16.43 -26.02 1.54
CA TRP A 499 16.07 -25.03 2.57
C TRP A 499 14.90 -25.46 3.48
N GLY A 500 14.93 -26.75 3.93
CA GLY A 500 13.89 -27.28 4.81
C GLY A 500 12.53 -27.48 4.14
N GLY A 501 12.49 -27.59 2.81
CA GLY A 501 11.29 -27.95 2.06
C GLY A 501 10.58 -26.79 1.38
N LEU A 502 11.30 -25.70 1.09
CA LEU A 502 10.73 -24.57 0.35
C LEU A 502 10.44 -24.89 -1.13
N GLY A 503 11.10 -25.90 -1.72
CA GLY A 503 10.81 -26.37 -3.07
C GLY A 503 9.51 -27.19 -3.12
N ALA A 504 8.38 -26.54 -3.40
CA ALA A 504 7.08 -27.21 -3.44
C ALA A 504 6.95 -28.20 -4.61
N THR A 505 6.33 -29.35 -4.34
CA THR A 505 5.84 -30.29 -5.36
C THR A 505 4.34 -30.19 -5.55
N ASN A 506 3.63 -29.71 -4.55
CA ASN A 506 2.20 -29.46 -4.57
C ASN A 506 1.85 -28.30 -3.65
N ASN A 507 1.42 -27.18 -4.23
CA ASN A 507 1.10 -25.95 -3.49
C ASN A 507 -0.23 -26.03 -2.72
N TYR A 508 -1.04 -27.07 -2.94
CA TYR A 508 -2.38 -27.24 -2.34
C TYR A 508 -2.44 -28.34 -1.28
N ALA A 509 -1.34 -29.00 -1.00
CA ALA A 509 -1.30 -30.12 -0.04
C ALA A 509 -0.32 -29.85 1.10
N ILE A 510 -0.68 -30.34 2.28
CA ILE A 510 0.24 -30.40 3.42
C ILE A 510 1.25 -31.53 3.19
N ASP A 511 2.50 -31.30 3.58
CA ASP A 511 3.54 -32.32 3.53
C ASP A 511 3.17 -33.52 4.45
N PRO A 512 3.14 -34.75 3.92
CA PRO A 512 2.76 -35.91 4.71
C PRO A 512 3.64 -36.18 5.95
N SER A 513 4.87 -35.66 5.97
CA SER A 513 5.76 -35.81 7.12
C SER A 513 5.34 -34.97 8.34
N ILE A 514 4.50 -33.97 8.14
CA ILE A 514 4.05 -33.10 9.22
C ILE A 514 2.56 -33.22 9.55
N GLY A 515 1.77 -33.83 8.66
CA GLY A 515 0.35 -34.07 8.87
C GLY A 515 -0.47 -34.05 7.59
N THR A 516 -1.78 -33.89 7.75
CA THR A 516 -2.77 -33.82 6.68
C THR A 516 -3.38 -32.43 6.60
N LEU A 517 -4.16 -32.16 5.55
CA LEU A 517 -4.94 -30.93 5.45
C LEU A 517 -5.99 -30.82 6.58
N GLU A 518 -6.55 -31.94 7.02
CA GLU A 518 -7.46 -31.98 8.17
C GLU A 518 -6.74 -31.61 9.48
N ASP A 519 -5.52 -32.11 9.70
CA ASP A 519 -4.70 -31.71 10.85
C ASP A 519 -4.39 -30.21 10.84
N PHE A 520 -4.20 -29.64 9.65
CA PHE A 520 -3.99 -28.18 9.50
C PHE A 520 -5.24 -27.38 9.82
N GLU A 521 -6.40 -27.80 9.32
CA GLU A 521 -7.69 -27.17 9.62
C GLU A 521 -8.03 -27.29 11.11
N ASP A 522 -7.70 -28.40 11.74
CA ASP A 522 -7.83 -28.61 13.18
C ASP A 522 -6.93 -27.67 13.97
N LEU A 523 -5.67 -27.55 13.56
CA LEU A 523 -4.73 -26.62 14.19
C LEU A 523 -5.25 -25.18 14.08
N LEU A 524 -5.72 -24.75 12.91
CA LEU A 524 -6.30 -23.42 12.71
C LEU A 524 -7.50 -23.17 13.63
N ARG A 525 -8.41 -24.13 13.74
CA ARG A 525 -9.58 -24.02 14.61
C ARG A 525 -9.17 -23.85 16.08
N GLU A 526 -8.20 -24.63 16.54
CA GLU A 526 -7.71 -24.56 17.91
C GLU A 526 -6.91 -23.26 18.21
N VAL A 527 -6.16 -22.76 17.22
CA VAL A 527 -5.49 -21.45 17.28
C VAL A 527 -6.54 -20.34 17.45
N HIS A 528 -7.57 -20.34 16.61
CA HIS A 528 -8.63 -19.33 16.68
C HIS A 528 -9.48 -19.43 17.96
N ALA A 529 -9.73 -20.63 18.46
CA ALA A 529 -10.45 -20.84 19.73
C ALA A 529 -9.74 -20.18 20.93
N ARG A 530 -8.40 -19.96 20.83
CA ARG A 530 -7.58 -19.29 21.86
C ARG A 530 -7.35 -17.82 21.58
N ASP A 531 -8.05 -17.23 20.61
CA ASP A 531 -7.81 -15.86 20.11
C ASP A 531 -6.37 -15.63 19.64
N MET A 532 -5.77 -16.69 19.10
CA MET A 532 -4.45 -16.64 18.48
C MET A 532 -4.61 -16.55 16.95
N ARG A 533 -3.51 -16.27 16.26
CA ARG A 533 -3.46 -16.15 14.79
C ARG A 533 -2.40 -17.08 14.21
N LEU A 534 -2.64 -17.56 13.00
CA LEU A 534 -1.71 -18.43 12.29
C LEU A 534 -1.37 -17.84 10.92
N THR A 535 -0.08 -17.65 10.70
CA THR A 535 0.50 -17.30 9.41
C THR A 535 1.36 -18.43 8.88
N PHE A 536 1.63 -18.46 7.59
CA PHE A 536 2.57 -19.43 7.05
C PHE A 536 3.43 -18.84 5.93
N PHE A 537 4.55 -19.51 5.65
CA PHE A 537 5.49 -19.12 4.62
C PHE A 537 4.98 -19.61 3.25
N GLY A 538 4.57 -18.68 2.40
CA GLY A 538 4.02 -18.93 1.09
C GLY A 538 5.05 -18.69 -0.01
N ASN A 539 5.47 -19.76 -0.69
CA ASN A 539 6.38 -19.65 -1.82
C ASN A 539 5.58 -19.59 -3.13
N VAL A 540 5.58 -18.42 -3.76
CA VAL A 540 4.98 -18.20 -5.09
C VAL A 540 6.03 -17.97 -6.17
N GLY A 541 7.33 -17.94 -5.83
CA GLY A 541 8.42 -17.59 -6.74
C GLY A 541 8.99 -18.75 -7.54
N TYR A 542 8.96 -19.95 -6.98
CA TYR A 542 9.61 -21.14 -7.56
C TYR A 542 9.01 -22.45 -7.06
N CYS A 543 9.33 -23.56 -7.70
CA CYS A 543 8.92 -24.89 -7.27
C CYS A 543 10.12 -25.85 -7.21
N TRP A 544 9.87 -27.10 -6.85
CA TRP A 544 10.85 -28.17 -6.97
C TRP A 544 10.96 -28.66 -8.43
N TYR A 545 12.16 -28.91 -8.92
CA TYR A 545 12.39 -29.33 -10.32
C TYR A 545 11.80 -30.71 -10.66
N LYS A 546 11.38 -31.48 -9.68
CA LYS A 546 10.62 -32.75 -9.84
C LYS A 546 9.13 -32.58 -9.50
N ALA A 547 8.64 -31.34 -9.38
CA ALA A 547 7.21 -31.13 -9.25
C ALA A 547 6.49 -31.66 -10.50
N PRO A 548 5.36 -32.39 -10.36
CA PRO A 548 4.66 -33.00 -11.51
C PRO A 548 4.30 -31.99 -12.59
N PHE A 549 3.93 -30.77 -12.22
CA PHE A 549 3.61 -29.70 -13.17
C PHE A 549 4.86 -29.13 -13.87
N PHE A 550 6.05 -29.09 -13.22
CA PHE A 550 7.28 -28.70 -13.89
C PHE A 550 7.79 -29.81 -14.80
N GLU A 551 7.68 -31.06 -14.39
CA GLU A 551 8.01 -32.20 -15.24
C GLU A 551 7.14 -32.26 -16.49
N LYS A 552 5.82 -31.99 -16.34
CA LYS A 552 4.90 -31.82 -17.48
C LYS A 552 5.32 -30.64 -18.38
N ALA A 553 5.65 -29.50 -17.80
CA ALA A 553 6.16 -28.35 -18.55
C ALA A 553 7.40 -28.70 -19.38
N CYS A 554 8.33 -29.49 -18.84
CA CYS A 554 9.50 -29.99 -19.55
C CYS A 554 9.14 -30.91 -20.71
N ASP A 555 8.21 -31.83 -20.52
CA ASP A 555 7.74 -32.74 -21.57
C ASP A 555 7.06 -31.97 -22.70
N ASP A 556 6.21 -31.01 -22.36
CA ASP A 556 5.50 -30.17 -23.32
C ASP A 556 6.47 -29.25 -24.09
N GLN A 557 7.48 -28.68 -23.42
CA GLN A 557 8.55 -27.93 -24.05
C GLN A 557 9.29 -28.77 -25.08
N ARG A 558 9.71 -29.99 -24.71
CA ARG A 558 10.41 -30.91 -25.61
C ARG A 558 9.59 -31.27 -26.84
N ASN A 559 8.30 -31.49 -26.66
CA ASN A 559 7.39 -31.93 -27.70
C ASN A 559 6.77 -30.76 -28.49
N GLY A 560 7.08 -29.50 -28.15
CA GLY A 560 6.50 -28.32 -28.79
C GLY A 560 4.97 -28.19 -28.56
N VAL A 561 4.47 -28.73 -27.45
CA VAL A 561 3.06 -28.71 -27.11
C VAL A 561 2.73 -27.50 -26.23
N TYR A 562 1.65 -26.80 -26.57
CA TYR A 562 1.12 -25.76 -25.70
C TYR A 562 0.43 -26.38 -24.48
N SER A 563 0.79 -25.91 -23.30
CA SER A 563 0.03 -26.11 -22.04
C SER A 563 0.21 -24.93 -21.13
N LYS A 564 -0.71 -24.73 -20.18
CA LYS A 564 -0.58 -23.69 -19.17
C LYS A 564 0.68 -23.91 -18.32
N GLU A 565 0.96 -25.12 -17.91
CA GLU A 565 2.13 -25.49 -17.11
C GLU A 565 3.44 -25.18 -17.84
N ARG A 566 3.49 -25.43 -19.15
CA ARG A 566 4.67 -25.06 -19.97
C ARG A 566 4.93 -23.55 -19.92
N ASN A 567 3.90 -22.74 -19.93
CA ASN A 567 4.01 -21.29 -19.93
C ASN A 567 4.28 -20.70 -18.53
N TRP A 568 4.08 -21.47 -17.46
CA TRP A 568 4.45 -21.05 -16.12
C TRP A 568 5.95 -20.88 -15.92
N PHE A 569 6.78 -21.36 -16.87
CA PHE A 569 8.24 -21.34 -16.75
C PHE A 569 8.89 -20.73 -17.98
N HIS A 570 10.10 -20.21 -17.80
CA HIS A 570 10.94 -19.75 -18.88
C HIS A 570 11.81 -20.90 -19.40
N PHE A 571 11.77 -21.11 -20.72
CA PHE A 571 12.65 -22.03 -21.41
C PHE A 571 13.43 -21.33 -22.52
N SER A 572 14.67 -21.77 -22.79
CA SER A 572 15.56 -21.21 -23.80
C SER A 572 16.43 -22.32 -24.42
N ASP A 573 16.72 -22.19 -25.72
CA ASP A 573 17.69 -23.09 -26.43
C ASP A 573 19.14 -22.79 -26.01
N LYS A 574 19.39 -21.65 -25.35
CA LYS A 574 20.72 -21.18 -24.96
C LYS A 574 20.77 -20.84 -23.48
N LYS A 575 21.92 -21.10 -22.87
CA LYS A 575 22.24 -20.58 -21.54
C LYS A 575 22.40 -19.05 -21.63
N LEU A 576 21.48 -18.28 -21.07
CA LEU A 576 21.50 -16.81 -21.16
C LEU A 576 22.38 -16.17 -20.08
N ASN A 577 22.45 -16.76 -18.89
CA ASN A 577 23.35 -16.40 -17.81
C ASN A 577 23.49 -17.58 -16.83
N ASP A 578 24.12 -17.39 -15.67
CA ASP A 578 24.38 -18.46 -14.72
C ASP A 578 23.13 -18.99 -14.01
N ASN A 579 22.02 -18.27 -14.06
CA ASN A 579 20.72 -18.72 -13.50
C ASN A 579 19.94 -19.62 -14.47
N TRP A 580 20.50 -19.99 -15.62
CA TRP A 580 19.88 -20.91 -16.56
C TRP A 580 20.52 -22.28 -16.50
N PHE A 581 19.70 -23.30 -16.26
CA PHE A 581 20.13 -24.69 -16.04
C PHE A 581 19.58 -25.59 -17.13
N TRP A 582 20.40 -26.54 -17.59
CA TRP A 582 19.97 -27.49 -18.61
C TRP A 582 19.02 -28.54 -18.02
N SER A 583 17.95 -28.84 -18.72
CA SER A 583 17.04 -29.95 -18.46
C SER A 583 17.13 -30.99 -19.55
N ASP A 584 17.62 -32.19 -19.22
CA ASP A 584 17.61 -33.32 -20.15
C ASP A 584 16.17 -33.74 -20.53
N ARG A 585 15.21 -33.50 -19.64
CA ARG A 585 13.80 -33.78 -19.89
C ARG A 585 13.20 -32.81 -20.91
N ALA A 586 13.45 -31.51 -20.73
CA ALA A 586 12.93 -30.46 -21.62
C ALA A 586 13.74 -30.34 -22.92
N GLN A 587 14.99 -30.85 -22.98
CA GLN A 587 15.98 -30.57 -24.00
C GLN A 587 16.17 -29.06 -24.25
N ALA A 588 16.10 -28.27 -23.14
CA ALA A 588 16.23 -26.83 -23.11
C ALA A 588 16.78 -26.35 -21.76
N TYR A 589 17.25 -25.11 -21.71
CA TYR A 589 17.56 -24.43 -20.46
C TYR A 589 16.27 -23.87 -19.84
N TYR A 590 16.19 -23.93 -18.53
CA TYR A 590 15.15 -23.26 -17.76
C TYR A 590 15.75 -22.29 -16.76
N TYR A 591 14.99 -21.27 -16.39
CA TYR A 591 15.43 -20.23 -15.46
C TYR A 591 15.17 -20.63 -14.00
N SER A 592 16.13 -20.34 -13.13
CA SER A 592 16.07 -20.55 -11.68
C SER A 592 16.81 -19.41 -10.99
N CYS A 593 16.11 -18.43 -10.44
CA CYS A 593 16.71 -17.22 -9.88
C CYS A 593 17.69 -17.50 -8.72
N TRP A 594 17.42 -18.53 -7.94
CA TRP A 594 18.27 -18.98 -6.83
C TRP A 594 19.06 -20.25 -7.14
N GLY A 595 19.06 -20.68 -8.40
CA GLY A 595 19.65 -21.97 -8.77
C GLY A 595 21.14 -22.09 -8.51
N ASN A 596 21.87 -20.98 -8.43
CA ASN A 596 23.29 -20.96 -8.06
C ASN A 596 23.54 -20.94 -6.55
N SER A 597 22.48 -20.90 -5.73
CA SER A 597 22.61 -20.88 -4.28
C SER A 597 22.95 -22.25 -3.75
N ASP A 598 23.67 -22.28 -2.60
CA ASP A 598 24.05 -23.52 -1.93
C ASP A 598 22.82 -24.38 -1.60
N GLY A 599 22.85 -25.63 -2.00
CA GLY A 599 21.74 -26.58 -1.83
C GLY A 599 20.62 -26.46 -2.85
N ALA A 600 20.63 -25.46 -3.73
CA ALA A 600 19.64 -25.32 -4.82
C ALA A 600 20.09 -26.02 -6.11
N GLU A 601 21.30 -25.72 -6.61
CA GLU A 601 21.96 -26.36 -7.75
C GLU A 601 21.03 -26.53 -8.99
N GLY A 602 20.26 -25.47 -9.32
CA GLY A 602 19.26 -25.50 -10.37
C GLY A 602 17.96 -26.24 -10.04
N ARG A 603 17.79 -26.80 -8.85
CA ARG A 603 16.65 -27.65 -8.50
C ARG A 603 15.35 -26.89 -8.16
N ILE A 604 15.37 -25.56 -8.29
CA ILE A 604 14.23 -24.67 -7.99
C ILE A 604 13.89 -23.77 -9.19
N PRO A 605 13.28 -24.31 -10.24
CA PRO A 605 12.84 -23.52 -11.38
C PRO A 605 11.89 -22.41 -10.94
N SER A 606 12.13 -21.19 -11.44
CA SER A 606 11.35 -20.01 -11.13
C SER A 606 10.15 -19.85 -12.04
N TYR A 607 9.04 -19.38 -11.48
CA TYR A 607 7.84 -19.12 -12.23
C TYR A 607 7.95 -17.84 -13.07
N ASN A 608 7.25 -17.83 -14.19
CA ASN A 608 7.16 -16.71 -15.13
C ASN A 608 5.99 -15.78 -14.76
N PHE A 609 6.26 -14.73 -14.03
CA PHE A 609 5.23 -13.76 -13.66
C PHE A 609 4.75 -12.86 -14.83
N ASN A 610 5.41 -12.85 -15.97
CA ASN A 610 4.87 -12.24 -17.17
C ASN A 610 3.74 -13.06 -17.82
N ASN A 611 3.58 -14.31 -17.42
CA ASN A 611 2.54 -15.19 -17.94
C ASN A 611 1.26 -15.07 -17.12
N TRP A 612 0.15 -14.73 -17.77
CA TRP A 612 -1.14 -14.56 -17.12
C TRP A 612 -1.71 -15.87 -16.49
N GLU A 613 -1.41 -17.02 -17.09
CA GLU A 613 -1.86 -18.32 -16.59
C GLU A 613 -1.17 -18.67 -15.27
N TRP A 614 0.10 -18.27 -15.09
CA TRP A 614 0.77 -18.35 -13.81
C TRP A 614 0.18 -17.35 -12.80
N GLN A 615 -0.06 -16.12 -13.21
CA GLN A 615 -0.67 -15.11 -12.33
C GLN A 615 -2.03 -15.59 -11.80
N GLU A 616 -2.83 -16.26 -12.64
CA GLU A 616 -4.09 -16.85 -12.23
C GLU A 616 -3.90 -18.02 -11.27
N GLU A 617 -2.96 -18.92 -11.56
CA GLU A 617 -2.64 -20.06 -10.69
C GLU A 617 -2.11 -19.60 -9.33
N CYS A 618 -1.24 -18.58 -9.32
CA CYS A 618 -0.75 -17.96 -8.10
C CYS A 618 -1.90 -17.42 -7.21
N ARG A 619 -2.88 -16.74 -7.82
CA ARG A 619 -4.09 -16.28 -7.13
C ARG A 619 -4.93 -17.43 -6.58
N ASN A 620 -5.14 -18.47 -7.37
CA ASN A 620 -5.88 -19.65 -6.95
C ASN A 620 -5.22 -20.34 -5.75
N TYR A 621 -3.89 -20.44 -5.76
CA TYR A 621 -3.10 -20.96 -4.66
C TYR A 621 -3.27 -20.12 -3.37
N LEU A 622 -3.13 -18.81 -3.48
CA LEU A 622 -3.28 -17.91 -2.32
C LEU A 622 -4.73 -17.90 -1.80
N ASP A 623 -5.71 -17.93 -2.71
CA ASP A 623 -7.12 -18.02 -2.35
C ASP A 623 -7.46 -19.35 -1.64
N PHE A 624 -6.88 -20.46 -2.09
CA PHE A 624 -7.09 -21.75 -1.44
C PHE A 624 -6.71 -21.71 0.04
N TRP A 625 -5.52 -21.17 0.36
CA TRP A 625 -5.08 -21.06 1.75
C TRP A 625 -5.87 -20.01 2.55
N ALA A 626 -6.24 -18.93 1.91
CA ALA A 626 -7.13 -17.95 2.51
C ALA A 626 -8.52 -18.54 2.82
N ASP A 627 -9.07 -19.40 1.96
CA ASP A 627 -10.33 -20.11 2.19
C ASP A 627 -10.23 -21.07 3.37
N LYS A 628 -9.04 -21.63 3.65
CA LYS A 628 -8.80 -22.45 4.84
C LYS A 628 -8.85 -21.64 6.14
N GLY A 629 -8.72 -20.31 6.05
CA GLY A 629 -8.86 -19.39 7.18
C GLY A 629 -7.55 -18.95 7.82
N VAL A 630 -6.42 -19.05 7.10
CA VAL A 630 -5.14 -18.50 7.58
C VAL A 630 -5.27 -17.00 7.83
N ASP A 631 -4.53 -16.48 8.80
CA ASP A 631 -4.58 -15.07 9.18
C ASP A 631 -3.55 -14.22 8.43
N GLY A 632 -2.50 -14.85 7.88
CA GLY A 632 -1.46 -14.15 7.14
C GLY A 632 -0.60 -15.08 6.29
N ILE A 633 0.08 -14.49 5.32
CA ILE A 633 1.03 -15.19 4.45
C ILE A 633 2.33 -14.37 4.39
N LEU A 634 3.45 -15.02 4.72
CA LEU A 634 4.79 -14.51 4.49
C LEU A 634 5.20 -14.90 3.07
N LEU A 635 5.48 -13.94 2.22
CA LEU A 635 5.97 -14.17 0.86
C LEU A 635 7.50 -14.21 0.86
N ASP A 636 8.05 -15.31 0.33
CA ASP A 636 9.49 -15.53 0.22
C ASP A 636 10.11 -14.60 -0.81
N ALA A 637 11.07 -13.79 -0.38
CA ALA A 637 11.92 -12.93 -1.21
C ALA A 637 11.23 -12.32 -2.44
N PRO A 638 10.12 -11.59 -2.30
CA PRO A 638 9.29 -11.21 -3.43
C PRO A 638 10.01 -10.28 -4.45
N GLU A 639 11.12 -9.63 -4.05
CA GLU A 639 11.90 -8.76 -4.94
C GLU A 639 12.66 -9.49 -6.05
N VAL A 640 12.76 -10.81 -5.99
CA VAL A 640 13.52 -11.61 -6.98
C VAL A 640 12.63 -12.43 -7.90
N TYR A 641 11.31 -12.29 -7.81
CA TYR A 641 10.40 -12.97 -8.72
C TYR A 641 10.60 -12.46 -10.14
N ASP A 642 10.94 -13.37 -11.05
CA ASP A 642 11.23 -13.02 -12.44
C ASP A 642 9.99 -12.50 -13.19
N GLY A 643 10.17 -11.43 -13.95
CA GLY A 643 9.11 -10.81 -14.74
C GLY A 643 8.04 -10.09 -13.95
N ILE A 644 8.15 -10.02 -12.60
CA ILE A 644 7.15 -9.35 -11.79
C ILE A 644 7.31 -7.83 -11.92
N THR A 645 6.24 -7.16 -12.31
CA THR A 645 6.13 -5.71 -12.27
C THR A 645 5.39 -5.29 -11.01
N ASP A 646 5.49 -4.00 -10.67
CA ASP A 646 4.80 -3.43 -9.52
C ASP A 646 3.28 -3.67 -9.59
N ASP A 647 2.71 -3.56 -10.78
CA ASP A 647 1.28 -3.78 -10.99
C ASP A 647 0.89 -5.26 -10.82
N ILE A 648 1.72 -6.18 -11.30
CA ILE A 648 1.50 -7.62 -11.13
C ILE A 648 1.49 -8.02 -9.65
N ILE A 649 2.44 -7.52 -8.83
CA ILE A 649 2.47 -7.79 -7.39
C ILE A 649 1.19 -7.27 -6.73
N ASN A 650 0.85 -6.00 -6.97
CA ASN A 650 -0.34 -5.40 -6.39
C ASN A 650 -1.62 -6.14 -6.74
N GLU A 651 -1.77 -6.44 -8.02
CA GLU A 651 -3.04 -6.90 -8.58
C GLU A 651 -3.24 -8.39 -8.42
N SER A 652 -2.16 -9.16 -8.50
CA SER A 652 -2.23 -10.61 -8.47
C SER A 652 -2.09 -11.21 -7.09
N ILE A 653 -1.48 -10.51 -6.14
CA ILE A 653 -1.12 -11.06 -4.83
C ILE A 653 -1.68 -10.19 -3.71
N ILE A 654 -1.20 -8.94 -3.59
CA ILE A 654 -1.40 -8.16 -2.38
C ILE A 654 -2.83 -7.70 -2.19
N LYS A 655 -3.47 -7.16 -3.23
CA LYS A 655 -4.87 -6.71 -3.15
C LYS A 655 -5.83 -7.86 -2.89
N VAL A 656 -5.57 -9.04 -3.46
CA VAL A 656 -6.38 -10.24 -3.22
C VAL A 656 -6.33 -10.60 -1.74
N LEU A 657 -5.14 -10.69 -1.16
CA LEU A 657 -4.96 -11.05 0.24
C LEU A 657 -5.49 -9.98 1.20
N ASN A 658 -5.17 -8.71 0.95
CA ASN A 658 -5.64 -7.60 1.80
C ASN A 658 -7.16 -7.48 1.82
N ARG A 659 -7.84 -7.67 0.68
CA ARG A 659 -9.32 -7.70 0.62
C ARG A 659 -9.92 -8.82 1.46
N ARG A 660 -9.22 -9.94 1.57
CA ARG A 660 -9.65 -11.07 2.39
C ARG A 660 -9.28 -10.93 3.87
N GLY A 661 -8.66 -9.83 4.24
CA GLY A 661 -8.18 -9.59 5.59
C GLY A 661 -7.02 -10.51 5.99
N ILE A 662 -6.25 -10.98 5.02
CA ILE A 662 -5.04 -11.79 5.23
C ILE A 662 -3.87 -10.84 5.38
N LEU A 663 -3.11 -10.98 6.46
CA LEU A 663 -1.87 -10.23 6.67
C LEU A 663 -0.86 -10.57 5.58
N THR A 664 -0.36 -9.56 4.90
CA THR A 664 0.73 -9.71 3.93
C THR A 664 2.05 -9.38 4.58
N ASN A 665 2.96 -10.33 4.62
CA ASN A 665 4.30 -10.21 5.16
C ASN A 665 5.32 -10.42 4.04
N ALA A 666 6.31 -9.53 3.92
CA ALA A 666 7.39 -9.65 2.95
C ALA A 666 8.67 -10.09 3.63
N GLU A 667 9.26 -11.18 3.16
CA GLU A 667 10.61 -11.55 3.55
C GLU A 667 11.61 -10.70 2.76
N GLY A 668 12.51 -10.00 3.47
CA GLY A 668 13.71 -9.43 2.89
C GLY A 668 13.54 -8.31 1.87
N ALA A 669 12.73 -7.33 2.15
CA ALA A 669 12.56 -6.20 1.24
C ALA A 669 13.77 -5.26 1.25
N SER A 670 14.44 -5.11 0.13
CA SER A 670 15.58 -4.19 -0.05
C SER A 670 15.15 -2.71 -0.19
N ASN A 671 13.91 -2.46 -0.62
CA ASN A 671 13.33 -1.12 -0.74
C ASN A 671 11.99 -1.05 -0.03
N ILE A 672 12.06 -0.84 1.28
CA ILE A 672 10.92 -0.90 2.19
C ILE A 672 9.83 0.10 1.84
N GLU A 673 10.19 1.33 1.46
CA GLU A 673 9.22 2.34 1.06
C GLU A 673 8.42 1.89 -0.15
N LYS A 674 9.07 1.30 -1.14
CA LYS A 674 8.41 0.74 -2.31
C LYS A 674 7.44 -0.36 -1.92
N TRP A 675 7.87 -1.29 -1.06
CA TRP A 675 7.06 -2.43 -0.65
C TRP A 675 5.83 -2.04 0.15
N ILE A 676 5.93 -1.05 1.01
CA ILE A 676 4.80 -0.58 1.80
C ILE A 676 3.92 0.39 1.01
N SER A 677 4.48 1.48 0.48
CA SER A 677 3.69 2.53 -0.14
C SER A 677 3.13 2.18 -1.51
N ARG A 678 3.82 1.29 -2.24
CA ARG A 678 3.42 0.90 -3.60
C ARG A 678 2.71 -0.44 -3.64
N PHE A 679 3.10 -1.38 -2.77
CA PHE A 679 2.55 -2.73 -2.74
C PHE A 679 1.65 -3.03 -1.54
N ASP A 680 1.52 -2.09 -0.61
CA ASP A 680 0.64 -2.21 0.55
C ASP A 680 0.91 -3.43 1.44
N PHE A 681 2.18 -3.86 1.55
CA PHE A 681 2.57 -4.85 2.55
C PHE A 681 2.36 -4.28 3.94
N LYS A 682 1.79 -5.07 4.83
CA LYS A 682 1.47 -4.66 6.21
C LYS A 682 2.54 -5.07 7.21
N LEU A 683 3.34 -6.08 6.88
CA LEU A 683 4.44 -6.55 7.70
C LEU A 683 5.68 -6.77 6.84
N ILE A 684 6.81 -6.26 7.30
CA ILE A 684 8.10 -6.41 6.64
C ILE A 684 9.07 -7.10 7.59
N GLN A 685 9.71 -8.15 7.13
CA GLN A 685 10.81 -8.76 7.87
C GLN A 685 12.04 -7.86 7.77
N GLY A 686 12.51 -7.37 8.92
CA GLY A 686 13.47 -6.28 9.00
C GLY A 686 14.91 -6.71 8.70
N PHE A 687 15.26 -7.04 7.47
CA PHE A 687 16.59 -7.38 7.03
C PHE A 687 17.63 -6.27 7.24
N ASP A 688 17.23 -5.04 6.99
CA ASP A 688 18.18 -3.91 7.03
C ASP A 688 18.58 -3.49 8.44
N MET A 689 17.82 -3.89 9.46
CA MET A 689 18.13 -3.56 10.84
C MET A 689 19.20 -4.49 11.44
N TYR A 690 19.21 -5.75 11.03
CA TYR A 690 20.07 -6.78 11.63
C TYR A 690 20.89 -7.56 10.61
N GLY A 691 20.63 -7.44 9.33
CA GLY A 691 21.26 -8.23 8.27
C GLY A 691 21.06 -9.73 8.47
N TRP A 692 20.55 -10.44 7.51
CA TRP A 692 20.59 -11.89 7.51
C TRP A 692 22.03 -12.35 7.41
N GLY A 693 22.40 -13.21 8.30
CA GLY A 693 23.56 -14.01 8.16
C GLY A 693 24.84 -13.59 8.82
N GLY A 694 25.36 -14.60 9.41
CA GLY A 694 26.72 -14.90 9.73
C GLY A 694 27.64 -13.72 10.00
N GLY A 695 27.62 -13.18 11.21
CA GLY A 695 28.66 -12.29 11.67
C GLY A 695 28.28 -10.82 11.75
N LYS A 696 27.06 -10.41 11.43
CA LYS A 696 26.59 -9.07 11.84
C LYS A 696 26.07 -9.14 13.26
N ARG A 697 26.67 -8.33 14.10
CA ARG A 697 26.32 -8.19 15.50
C ARG A 697 25.02 -7.42 15.63
N SER A 698 24.17 -7.83 16.60
CA SER A 698 23.04 -7.04 17.03
C SER A 698 23.44 -5.60 17.33
N GLU A 699 22.80 -4.62 16.71
CA GLU A 699 23.10 -3.19 16.99
C GLU A 699 22.77 -2.83 18.43
N VAL A 700 21.77 -3.47 19.04
CA VAL A 700 21.44 -3.30 20.46
C VAL A 700 22.56 -3.83 21.36
N LEU A 701 23.09 -5.04 21.05
CA LEU A 701 24.20 -5.61 21.81
C LEU A 701 25.49 -4.85 21.59
N ASN A 702 25.74 -4.34 20.39
CA ASN A 702 26.87 -3.47 20.11
C ASN A 702 26.80 -2.17 20.93
N ALA A 703 25.65 -1.50 20.92
CA ALA A 703 25.44 -0.29 21.72
C ALA A 703 25.64 -0.57 23.22
N ARG A 704 25.12 -1.70 23.73
CA ARG A 704 25.31 -2.10 25.12
C ARG A 704 26.77 -2.38 25.46
N ARG A 705 27.51 -3.11 24.61
CA ARG A 705 28.93 -3.45 24.83
C ARG A 705 29.84 -2.24 24.70
N ASN A 706 29.51 -1.32 23.81
CA ASN A 706 30.23 -0.07 23.64
C ASN A 706 29.80 1.01 24.64
N GLN A 707 28.73 0.75 25.39
CA GLN A 707 28.13 1.70 26.34
C GLN A 707 27.71 3.02 25.64
N ASP A 708 27.33 2.93 24.38
CA ASP A 708 26.95 4.09 23.55
C ASP A 708 25.72 3.75 22.66
N PRO A 709 24.51 4.23 22.98
CA PRO A 709 23.32 4.05 22.18
C PRO A 709 23.11 5.10 21.08
N CYS A 710 24.01 6.06 20.84
CA CYS A 710 23.79 7.16 19.91
C CYS A 710 23.44 6.68 18.49
N GLU A 711 24.22 5.73 17.96
CA GLU A 711 23.99 5.18 16.63
C GLU A 711 22.69 4.37 16.57
N LEU A 712 22.42 3.57 17.59
CA LEU A 712 21.19 2.81 17.75
C LEU A 712 19.97 3.73 17.78
N ASN A 713 20.02 4.80 18.60
CA ASN A 713 18.96 5.78 18.71
C ASN A 713 18.67 6.50 17.37
N GLY A 714 19.73 6.79 16.60
CA GLY A 714 19.60 7.42 15.28
C GLY A 714 19.03 6.49 14.21
N LYS A 715 19.58 5.28 14.08
CA LYS A 715 19.24 4.35 12.98
C LYS A 715 17.92 3.62 13.18
N LEU A 716 17.73 2.92 14.28
CA LEU A 716 16.53 2.11 14.51
C LEU A 716 15.30 2.98 14.71
N LYS A 717 15.47 4.13 15.33
CA LYS A 717 14.42 5.10 15.52
C LYS A 717 13.79 5.54 14.21
N SER A 718 14.59 6.00 13.27
CA SER A 718 14.10 6.52 12.01
C SER A 718 13.48 5.42 11.14
N TYR A 719 14.01 4.22 11.17
CA TYR A 719 13.52 3.08 10.40
C TYR A 719 12.12 2.65 10.81
N ARG A 720 11.91 2.36 12.10
CA ARG A 720 10.59 1.94 12.61
C ARG A 720 9.54 3.02 12.39
N ASP A 721 9.84 4.25 12.78
CA ASP A 721 8.87 5.33 12.72
C ASP A 721 8.45 5.62 11.27
N ARG A 722 9.38 5.47 10.32
CA ARG A 722 9.11 5.57 8.89
C ARG A 722 8.17 4.45 8.39
N ILE A 723 8.42 3.21 8.82
CA ILE A 723 7.56 2.07 8.42
C ILE A 723 6.16 2.22 8.99
N VAL A 724 6.04 2.58 10.27
CA VAL A 724 4.73 2.82 10.91
C VAL A 724 3.98 3.97 10.24
N ALA A 725 4.69 5.03 9.90
CA ALA A 725 4.12 6.16 9.17
C ALA A 725 3.59 5.76 7.77
N LEU A 726 4.18 4.75 7.14
CA LEU A 726 3.70 4.18 5.87
C LEU A 726 2.54 3.19 6.03
N GLY A 727 2.06 2.96 7.25
CA GLY A 727 0.91 2.09 7.51
C GLY A 727 1.26 0.60 7.61
N ALA A 728 2.50 0.27 7.97
CA ALA A 728 2.98 -1.09 8.17
C ALA A 728 3.80 -1.21 9.46
N THR A 729 4.21 -2.42 9.81
CA THR A 729 5.13 -2.67 10.93
C THR A 729 6.25 -3.61 10.51
N THR A 730 7.23 -3.79 11.39
CA THR A 730 8.35 -4.71 11.16
C THR A 730 8.24 -5.93 12.03
N ILE A 731 8.80 -7.03 11.55
CA ILE A 731 9.07 -8.20 12.35
C ILE A 731 10.59 -8.38 12.46
N THR A 732 11.10 -8.57 13.66
CA THR A 732 12.53 -8.63 13.91
C THR A 732 12.86 -9.84 14.77
N PRO A 733 13.69 -10.77 14.32
CA PRO A 733 14.20 -11.83 15.16
C PRO A 733 15.26 -11.27 16.12
N PRO A 734 15.13 -11.49 17.44
CA PRO A 734 16.20 -11.13 18.38
C PRO A 734 17.34 -12.14 18.29
N MET A 735 18.53 -11.71 18.65
CA MET A 735 19.62 -12.58 19.10
C MET A 735 20.29 -13.44 18.03
N TRP A 736 20.80 -12.78 17.04
CA TRP A 736 21.67 -13.37 16.01
C TRP A 736 23.08 -13.69 16.50
N GLU A 737 23.47 -13.14 17.65
CA GLU A 737 24.86 -13.18 18.07
C GLU A 737 25.14 -14.31 19.04
N ILE A 738 26.09 -15.12 18.67
CA ILE A 738 26.70 -16.13 19.55
C ILE A 738 28.19 -15.79 19.64
N PRO A 739 28.75 -15.70 20.85
CA PRO A 739 28.08 -15.89 22.15
C PRO A 739 27.44 -14.59 22.69
N ALA A 740 26.25 -14.72 23.26
CA ALA A 740 25.63 -13.69 24.10
C ALA A 740 25.14 -14.30 25.41
N THR A 741 25.21 -13.54 26.50
CA THR A 741 24.70 -13.97 27.81
C THR A 741 23.18 -13.86 27.86
N ASN A 742 22.51 -14.52 28.80
CA ASN A 742 21.08 -14.38 28.99
C ASN A 742 20.68 -12.94 29.32
N GLU A 743 21.51 -12.23 30.08
CA GLU A 743 21.25 -10.79 30.40
C GLU A 743 21.32 -9.90 29.16
N GLU A 744 22.30 -10.15 28.27
CA GLU A 744 22.40 -9.43 26.99
C GLU A 744 21.17 -9.69 26.15
N ARG A 745 20.70 -10.91 26.05
CA ARG A 745 19.53 -11.32 25.27
C ARG A 745 18.23 -10.72 25.83
N LEU A 746 18.07 -10.70 27.16
CA LEU A 746 16.91 -10.08 27.79
C LEU A 746 16.90 -8.56 27.60
N PHE A 747 18.07 -7.92 27.66
CA PHE A 747 18.21 -6.50 27.38
C PHE A 747 17.84 -6.17 25.94
N GLU A 748 18.35 -6.95 24.97
CA GLU A 748 18.00 -6.81 23.55
C GLU A 748 16.49 -7.01 23.34
N LEU A 749 15.91 -8.06 23.91
CA LEU A 749 14.49 -8.34 23.79
C LEU A 749 13.63 -7.19 24.34
N ALA A 750 14.00 -6.65 25.51
CA ALA A 750 13.29 -5.50 26.10
C ALA A 750 13.31 -4.28 25.17
N TYR A 751 14.41 -4.04 24.47
CA TYR A 751 14.48 -2.98 23.47
C TYR A 751 13.56 -3.29 22.28
N LEU A 752 13.68 -4.49 21.70
CA LEU A 752 12.95 -4.87 20.47
C LEU A 752 11.43 -4.90 20.66
N ILE A 753 10.92 -5.46 21.76
CA ILE A 753 9.48 -5.46 22.04
C ILE A 753 8.92 -4.03 22.18
N SER A 754 9.76 -3.11 22.66
CA SER A 754 9.41 -1.71 22.78
C SER A 754 9.39 -0.98 21.42
N MET A 755 9.95 -1.57 20.38
CA MET A 755 10.06 -0.97 19.06
C MET A 755 9.04 -1.50 18.05
N GLY A 756 8.64 -2.73 18.15
CA GLY A 756 7.74 -3.33 17.17
C GLY A 756 7.45 -4.80 17.41
N THR A 757 7.18 -5.51 16.34
CA THR A 757 6.89 -6.94 16.33
C THR A 757 8.17 -7.76 16.47
N VAL A 758 8.13 -8.78 17.30
CA VAL A 758 9.23 -9.72 17.50
C VAL A 758 8.83 -11.13 17.09
N VAL A 759 9.68 -11.81 16.34
CA VAL A 759 9.53 -13.23 16.03
C VAL A 759 10.57 -14.05 16.78
N ILE A 760 10.13 -15.09 17.47
CA ILE A 760 10.99 -16.04 18.17
C ILE A 760 10.95 -17.38 17.43
N ASN A 761 12.06 -17.83 16.92
CA ASN A 761 12.14 -19.15 16.29
C ASN A 761 12.05 -20.23 17.36
N HIS A 762 11.10 -21.14 17.23
CA HIS A 762 10.78 -22.09 18.29
C HIS A 762 11.91 -23.12 18.55
N TYR A 763 12.58 -23.59 17.50
CA TYR A 763 13.70 -24.52 17.61
C TYR A 763 14.99 -24.06 16.93
N GLY A 764 15.08 -22.78 16.55
CA GLY A 764 16.09 -22.26 15.65
C GLY A 764 15.71 -22.48 14.19
N ASP A 765 16.49 -21.95 13.29
CA ASP A 765 16.32 -22.27 11.87
C ASP A 765 17.60 -22.96 11.32
N HIS A 766 17.54 -23.33 10.05
CA HIS A 766 18.64 -24.05 9.40
C HIS A 766 19.85 -23.15 9.08
N HIS A 767 19.74 -21.84 9.30
CA HIS A 767 20.77 -20.87 8.94
C HIS A 767 21.48 -20.25 10.14
N SER A 768 20.87 -20.25 11.31
CA SER A 768 21.39 -19.46 12.41
C SER A 768 21.01 -19.99 13.78
N ASP A 769 21.80 -19.54 14.73
CA ASP A 769 21.67 -19.89 16.14
C ASP A 769 20.74 -18.89 16.85
N TYR A 770 19.54 -18.67 16.32
CA TYR A 770 18.51 -17.89 16.99
C TYR A 770 18.24 -18.42 18.40
N ILE A 771 17.67 -17.61 19.28
CA ILE A 771 17.02 -18.16 20.45
C ILE A 771 15.89 -19.07 19.99
N ALA A 772 16.13 -20.31 20.20
CA ALA A 772 15.19 -21.38 20.03
C ALA A 772 14.67 -21.82 21.38
N GLN A 773 13.55 -22.51 21.41
CA GLN A 773 13.01 -23.11 22.63
C GLN A 773 14.02 -24.03 23.31
N LEU A 774 14.80 -24.78 22.52
CA LEU A 774 15.88 -25.64 23.05
C LEU A 774 16.96 -24.88 23.85
N ILE A 775 17.20 -23.62 23.51
CA ILE A 775 18.13 -22.76 24.26
C ILE A 775 17.42 -22.21 25.49
N LEU A 776 16.22 -21.75 25.36
CA LEU A 776 15.38 -21.22 26.45
C LEU A 776 15.16 -22.29 27.54
N ASP A 777 14.93 -23.55 27.19
CA ASP A 777 14.74 -24.65 28.12
C ASP A 777 15.98 -24.92 29.01
N LYS A 778 17.16 -24.50 28.56
CA LYS A 778 18.41 -24.60 29.29
C LYS A 778 18.70 -23.40 30.22
N TRP A 779 17.89 -22.32 30.11
CA TRP A 779 18.09 -21.16 30.94
C TRP A 779 17.64 -21.41 32.38
N PRO A 780 18.20 -20.69 33.36
CA PRO A 780 17.65 -20.67 34.70
C PRO A 780 16.17 -20.21 34.68
N GLN A 781 15.33 -20.82 35.50
CA GLN A 781 13.89 -20.51 35.56
C GLN A 781 13.60 -19.02 35.73
N LYS A 782 14.43 -18.29 36.51
CA LYS A 782 14.26 -16.83 36.67
C LYS A 782 14.42 -16.05 35.36
N ASP A 783 15.31 -16.50 34.48
CA ASP A 783 15.59 -15.84 33.20
C ASP A 783 14.53 -16.23 32.17
N GLN A 784 14.09 -17.49 32.17
CA GLN A 784 12.92 -17.92 31.37
C GLN A 784 11.68 -17.12 31.74
N LYS A 785 11.43 -16.94 33.05
CA LYS A 785 10.31 -16.12 33.51
C LYS A 785 10.39 -14.70 32.95
N LYS A 786 11.55 -14.03 33.06
CA LYS A 786 11.74 -12.68 32.52
C LYS A 786 11.51 -12.62 31.01
N PHE A 787 11.97 -13.61 30.28
CA PHE A 787 11.77 -13.70 28.84
C PHE A 787 10.28 -13.74 28.50
N TYR A 788 9.52 -14.65 29.12
CA TYR A 788 8.09 -14.76 28.85
C TYR A 788 7.28 -13.58 29.45
N ASP A 789 7.76 -12.92 30.50
CA ASP A 789 7.14 -11.69 31.00
C ASP A 789 7.26 -10.57 29.95
N LEU A 790 8.38 -10.48 29.25
CA LEU A 790 8.55 -9.53 28.14
C LEU A 790 7.62 -9.85 26.95
N ILE A 791 7.48 -11.13 26.58
CA ILE A 791 6.55 -11.55 25.50
C ILE A 791 5.11 -11.28 25.90
N ARG A 792 4.71 -11.57 27.15
CA ARG A 792 3.37 -11.27 27.68
C ARG A 792 3.10 -9.77 27.68
N LEU A 793 4.10 -8.97 28.06
CA LEU A 793 3.99 -7.52 28.07
C LEU A 793 3.74 -6.97 26.67
N GLN A 794 4.49 -7.44 25.67
CA GLN A 794 4.33 -7.00 24.30
C GLN A 794 2.92 -7.26 23.75
N ASN A 795 2.37 -8.43 24.03
CA ASN A 795 1.04 -8.84 23.54
C ASN A 795 -0.12 -8.45 24.45
N GLY A 796 0.15 -8.04 25.66
CA GLY A 796 -0.86 -7.72 26.66
C GLY A 796 -1.00 -6.22 26.98
N TYR A 797 -0.04 -5.39 26.61
CA TYR A 797 -0.06 -3.96 26.89
C TYR A 797 -0.14 -3.10 25.64
N ASN A 798 -1.30 -2.53 25.39
CA ASN A 798 -1.63 -1.81 24.17
C ASN A 798 -0.74 -0.58 23.90
N GLY A 799 -0.13 0.03 24.94
CA GLY A 799 0.86 1.10 24.78
C GLY A 799 2.14 0.69 24.01
N LEU A 800 2.39 -0.62 23.88
CA LEU A 800 3.50 -1.18 23.09
C LEU A 800 3.05 -1.75 21.74
N ALA A 801 1.80 -1.53 21.34
CA ALA A 801 1.25 -2.02 20.09
C ALA A 801 2.16 -1.69 18.88
N PRO A 802 2.27 -2.58 17.88
CA PRO A 802 3.18 -2.42 16.74
C PRO A 802 3.01 -1.10 16.00
N MET A 803 1.77 -0.70 15.73
CA MET A 803 1.42 0.53 15.02
C MET A 803 1.37 1.78 15.92
N GLY A 804 1.72 1.63 17.19
CA GLY A 804 1.73 2.72 18.15
C GLY A 804 2.80 3.77 17.85
N GLN A 805 2.54 5.00 18.24
CA GLN A 805 3.46 6.12 18.12
C GLN A 805 4.66 5.99 19.06
N ARG A 806 5.77 6.62 18.70
CA ARG A 806 6.95 6.73 19.54
C ARG A 806 7.47 8.17 19.56
N THR A 807 7.71 8.68 20.76
CA THR A 807 8.29 10.00 20.96
C THR A 807 9.56 9.86 21.79
N CYS A 808 10.70 10.29 21.26
CA CYS A 808 11.93 10.33 22.04
C CYS A 808 11.86 11.42 23.08
N ILE A 809 12.35 11.13 24.26
CA ILE A 809 12.38 12.00 25.40
C ILE A 809 13.86 12.27 25.73
N PRO A 810 14.30 13.55 25.75
CA PRO A 810 15.66 13.87 26.15
C PRO A 810 15.96 13.44 27.58
N SER A 811 17.16 12.90 27.80
CA SER A 811 17.69 12.61 29.12
C SER A 811 18.83 13.58 29.48
N ASN A 812 19.38 13.43 30.67
CA ASN A 812 20.59 14.16 31.07
C ASN A 812 21.82 13.77 30.25
N ASP A 813 21.83 12.60 29.57
CA ASP A 813 22.91 12.17 28.69
C ASP A 813 22.43 11.13 27.68
N ASP A 814 21.99 11.56 26.52
CA ASP A 814 21.48 10.69 25.46
C ASP A 814 22.55 9.83 24.78
N SER A 815 23.84 10.06 25.12
CA SER A 815 24.95 9.19 24.70
C SER A 815 25.11 7.95 25.59
N LYS A 816 24.42 7.92 26.73
CA LYS A 816 24.46 6.83 27.72
C LYS A 816 23.15 6.10 27.89
N TYR A 817 22.03 6.77 27.60
CA TYR A 817 20.69 6.29 27.89
C TYR A 817 19.81 6.36 26.67
N THR A 818 18.79 5.52 26.65
CA THR A 818 17.69 5.61 25.70
C THR A 818 16.40 5.80 26.44
N VAL A 819 15.70 6.88 26.15
CA VAL A 819 14.40 7.19 26.74
C VAL A 819 13.40 7.57 25.65
N PHE A 820 12.25 6.91 25.66
CA PHE A 820 11.16 7.24 24.74
C PHE A 820 9.80 6.86 25.33
N LYS A 821 8.77 7.61 24.91
CA LYS A 821 7.37 7.28 25.14
C LYS A 821 6.84 6.47 23.95
N ARG A 822 6.13 5.38 24.25
CA ARG A 822 5.28 4.66 23.32
C ARG A 822 3.83 4.98 23.63
N SER A 823 2.99 5.04 22.61
CA SER A 823 1.55 5.17 22.78
C SER A 823 0.87 4.28 21.75
N ASN A 824 -0.30 3.73 22.07
CA ASN A 824 -1.13 3.08 21.07
C ASN A 824 -1.58 4.08 19.97
N LYS A 825 -2.24 3.59 18.93
CA LYS A 825 -2.60 4.38 17.75
C LYS A 825 -3.46 5.61 18.07
N ASP A 826 -4.35 5.51 19.05
CA ASP A 826 -5.23 6.60 19.49
C ASP A 826 -4.65 7.48 20.63
N GLY A 827 -3.44 7.17 21.08
CA GLY A 827 -2.72 7.94 22.11
C GLY A 827 -3.21 7.76 23.54
N LYS A 828 -4.21 6.91 23.80
CA LYS A 828 -4.84 6.79 25.14
C LYS A 828 -4.03 5.96 26.13
N VAL A 829 -3.32 4.93 25.64
CA VAL A 829 -2.50 4.06 26.48
C VAL A 829 -1.04 4.28 26.13
N SER A 830 -0.22 4.54 27.12
CA SER A 830 1.19 4.88 26.92
C SER A 830 2.13 4.15 27.86
N ALA A 831 3.36 3.95 27.41
CA ALA A 831 4.48 3.45 28.18
C ALA A 831 5.68 4.39 28.07
N LEU A 832 6.37 4.61 29.17
CA LEU A 832 7.69 5.25 29.20
C LEU A 832 8.76 4.17 29.31
N VAL A 833 9.63 4.09 28.31
CA VAL A 833 10.75 3.12 28.23
C VAL A 833 12.03 3.85 28.57
N ILE A 834 12.77 3.34 29.56
CA ILE A 834 14.04 3.90 30.03
C ILE A 834 15.06 2.78 30.06
N MET A 835 16.22 2.97 29.43
CA MET A 835 17.28 1.97 29.34
C MET A 835 18.64 2.59 29.63
N ASN A 836 19.39 1.94 30.54
CA ASN A 836 20.75 2.28 30.90
C ASN A 836 21.73 1.41 30.10
N PHE A 837 22.54 2.01 29.24
CA PHE A 837 23.57 1.30 28.46
C PHE A 837 24.92 1.24 29.17
N GLN A 838 25.05 1.79 30.40
CA GLN A 838 26.28 1.86 31.16
C GLN A 838 26.48 0.62 32.07
N ASN A 839 27.71 0.28 32.31
CA ASN A 839 28.13 -0.76 33.28
C ASN A 839 28.17 -0.22 34.71
N SER A 840 27.34 0.71 35.06
CA SER A 840 27.21 1.35 36.39
C SER A 840 25.74 1.63 36.73
N THR A 841 25.47 1.72 38.04
CA THR A 841 24.18 2.23 38.48
C THR A 841 24.11 3.72 38.17
N GLU A 842 23.07 4.13 37.42
CA GLU A 842 22.92 5.50 36.94
C GLU A 842 21.59 6.09 37.40
N THR A 843 21.59 7.37 37.75
CA THR A 843 20.37 8.14 37.94
C THR A 843 20.13 8.96 36.68
N ILE A 844 19.08 8.60 35.97
CA ILE A 844 18.71 9.18 34.69
C ILE A 844 17.67 10.25 34.95
N SER A 845 17.98 11.49 34.56
CA SER A 845 17.00 12.59 34.55
C SER A 845 16.30 12.59 33.19
N VAL A 846 14.98 12.49 33.19
CA VAL A 846 14.12 12.38 32.02
C VAL A 846 13.35 13.69 31.88
N ASN A 847 13.54 14.41 30.79
CA ASN A 847 12.82 15.66 30.53
C ASN A 847 11.43 15.41 29.95
N LEU A 848 10.42 15.49 30.80
CA LEU A 848 9.02 15.25 30.44
C LEU A 848 8.32 16.46 29.81
N LYS A 849 8.99 17.58 29.62
CA LYS A 849 8.40 18.78 29.03
C LYS A 849 7.87 18.51 27.62
N ASN A 850 6.65 18.95 27.35
CA ASN A 850 5.97 18.76 26.06
C ASN A 850 5.77 17.28 25.64
N THR A 851 5.79 16.34 26.58
CA THR A 851 5.57 14.92 26.31
C THR A 851 4.09 14.50 26.43
N GLY A 852 3.25 15.37 27.03
CA GLY A 852 1.85 15.05 27.37
C GLY A 852 1.73 14.01 28.47
N ILE A 853 2.77 13.79 29.28
CA ILE A 853 2.71 12.88 30.43
C ILE A 853 2.12 13.64 31.62
N LEU A 854 1.07 13.09 32.20
CA LEU A 854 0.35 13.68 33.33
C LEU A 854 1.24 13.76 34.58
N LEU A 855 1.38 14.96 35.14
CA LEU A 855 2.06 15.16 36.45
C LEU A 855 1.17 14.70 37.60
N GLY A 856 1.82 14.25 38.67
CA GLY A 856 1.16 13.74 39.88
C GLY A 856 0.80 12.26 39.81
N GLN A 857 0.91 11.60 38.66
CA GLN A 857 0.67 10.16 38.59
C GLN A 857 1.81 9.35 39.23
N THR A 858 1.50 8.14 39.63
CA THR A 858 2.45 7.13 40.09
C THR A 858 2.57 6.07 39.00
N PRO A 859 3.66 6.05 38.24
CA PRO A 859 3.83 5.04 37.19
C PRO A 859 3.92 3.64 37.78
N LEU A 860 3.44 2.66 36.99
CA LEU A 860 3.56 1.24 37.32
C LEU A 860 4.68 0.64 36.48
N ASN A 861 5.65 -0.02 37.12
CA ASN A 861 6.58 -0.87 36.39
C ASN A 861 5.83 -2.09 35.84
N LEU A 862 5.70 -2.16 34.53
CA LEU A 862 4.89 -3.18 33.85
C LEU A 862 5.51 -4.59 33.90
N LEU A 863 6.79 -4.72 34.26
CA LEU A 863 7.47 -5.99 34.38
C LEU A 863 7.35 -6.60 35.79
N ASP A 864 7.46 -5.79 36.80
CA ASP A 864 7.51 -6.23 38.21
C ASP A 864 6.21 -5.93 38.97
N GLY A 865 5.41 -5.01 38.46
CA GLY A 865 4.19 -4.52 39.12
C GLY A 865 4.47 -3.53 40.24
N ASP A 866 5.71 -3.10 40.41
CA ASP A 866 6.11 -2.17 41.48
C ASP A 866 5.68 -0.73 41.15
N ASN A 867 5.24 0.00 42.19
CA ASN A 867 5.00 1.42 42.07
C ASN A 867 6.34 2.18 42.08
N ILE A 868 6.51 3.03 41.08
CA ILE A 868 7.68 3.87 40.92
C ILE A 868 7.41 5.25 41.54
N PRO A 869 8.42 6.03 41.94
CA PRO A 869 8.20 7.35 42.51
C PRO A 869 7.25 8.19 41.62
N PRO A 870 6.33 8.95 42.22
CA PRO A 870 5.35 9.75 41.48
C PRO A 870 6.05 10.81 40.60
N VAL A 871 5.48 11.12 39.45
CA VAL A 871 5.93 12.16 38.55
C VAL A 871 5.55 13.53 39.08
N LEU A 872 6.41 14.14 39.88
CA LEU A 872 6.12 15.42 40.55
C LEU A 872 6.57 16.66 39.79
N SER A 873 7.41 16.50 38.78
CA SER A 873 7.95 17.58 37.95
C SER A 873 8.26 17.12 36.53
N GLU A 874 8.45 18.09 35.64
CA GLU A 874 8.92 17.82 34.26
C GLU A 874 10.33 17.21 34.23
N ASP A 875 11.14 17.37 35.24
CA ASP A 875 12.44 16.72 35.41
C ASP A 875 12.28 15.50 36.33
N TYR A 876 12.14 14.33 35.69
CA TYR A 876 11.83 13.07 36.37
C TYR A 876 13.04 12.17 36.51
N HIS A 877 13.38 11.75 37.73
CA HIS A 877 14.59 10.98 38.05
C HIS A 877 14.29 9.51 38.29
N ILE A 878 14.98 8.63 37.57
CA ILE A 878 14.90 7.17 37.73
C ILE A 878 16.31 6.63 37.90
N THR A 879 16.49 5.77 38.89
CA THR A 879 17.77 5.08 39.09
C THR A 879 17.70 3.66 38.52
N LEU A 880 18.58 3.31 37.61
CA LEU A 880 18.70 1.99 37.02
C LEU A 880 20.07 1.35 37.35
N PRO A 881 20.10 0.03 37.63
CA PRO A 881 21.33 -0.72 37.81
C PRO A 881 22.14 -0.77 36.49
N PRO A 882 23.36 -1.34 36.51
CA PRO A 882 24.12 -1.59 35.29
C PRO A 882 23.31 -2.34 34.24
N TYR A 883 23.22 -1.79 33.01
CA TYR A 883 22.41 -2.33 31.92
C TYR A 883 20.94 -2.61 32.32
N GLY A 884 20.42 -1.83 33.25
CA GLY A 884 19.03 -1.90 33.68
C GLY A 884 18.09 -1.29 32.68
N TYR A 885 16.86 -1.75 32.67
CA TYR A 885 15.77 -1.18 31.88
C TYR A 885 14.46 -1.18 32.66
N MET A 886 13.57 -0.27 32.29
CA MET A 886 12.25 -0.11 32.91
C MET A 886 11.24 0.25 31.84
N ILE A 887 10.07 -0.36 31.93
CA ILE A 887 8.93 -0.08 31.03
C ILE A 887 7.77 0.31 31.95
N LEU A 888 7.41 1.57 31.95
CA LEU A 888 6.47 2.15 32.87
C LEU A 888 5.12 2.44 32.20
N GLY A 889 4.04 1.92 32.75
CA GLY A 889 2.69 2.32 32.39
C GLY A 889 2.44 3.75 32.87
N ILE A 890 2.04 4.63 31.96
CA ILE A 890 1.83 6.06 32.23
C ILE A 890 0.51 6.55 31.64
N GLN A 891 0.00 7.64 32.22
CA GLN A 891 -1.17 8.35 31.72
C GLN A 891 -0.76 9.64 31.02
N ASN A 892 -1.47 9.97 29.96
CA ASN A 892 -1.32 11.24 29.24
C ASN A 892 -2.32 12.27 29.77
N GLU A 893 -1.97 13.55 29.62
CA GLU A 893 -2.95 14.64 29.72
C GLU A 893 -3.98 14.49 28.61
N GLU A 894 -5.30 14.71 28.91
CA GLU A 894 -6.39 14.64 27.94
C GLU A 894 -6.36 15.82 26.94
#